data_3fe4c7d2166f2ab2c283342b848952dd
#
_entry.id   3fe4c7d2166f2ab2c283342b848952dd
#
_cell.length_a   1.000
_cell.length_b   1.000
_cell.length_c   1.000
_cell.angle_alpha   90.00
_cell.angle_beta   90.00
_cell.angle_gamma   90.00
#
_symmetry.space_group_name_H-M   'P 1'
#
loop_
_entity.id
_entity.type
_entity.pdbx_description
1 polymer ?
#
loop_
_entity_poly.entity_id
_entity_poly.type
_entity_poly.pdbx_seq_one_letter_code
_entity_poly.pdbx_strand_id
1 'polypeptide(L)'
;MSSASKRGNELRRQKRTRIRSFVTGLQIMILLGISASVGTGLAMFVSLSSVLPKIQDIEAPEATIIYSSDGVILGRIFREDRTNVPLKDIPQHLRDATIATEDARFYHHSGVDIRGIARALWENLRGREFKQGGSTITQQLARNVYLTQRKTVERKLQEAVLAILMERHFTKDKILELYLNRVYYGSGAFGVQAASKVYFGKDVRDLDLSECAMLAGMPQRPSSYSPHEDIQAAINRRNMVLKLMYEQGKITREEWEKARNEKLTIVPLRKGRSTYKAPHFVDYVTRQLKQRYGDDVVFCGGLRVYTTLNYEMQKIAEKALREGVKKYEKARRVTEGCFVALEPATGYVRAMVGSVNPNSHYNRCTQGYGRQPGSAFKVFVYVAAFEKLGWTPEHRVPNYRREFVSGGSKPWIPRNYDGKYGGRPTIKQAIARSINIPAINTAEAVGVKTVIEYARAMGITAELEPYLSLAIGGIKGVRPIEMASAYGTFANDGIHVETCSIVRVTNARGDIIEDYLPEGRRVIKQRTNAYIDECLRAVVMEPYGTGKNARAVPEARGKTGTTNDDRDAWFIGYVPGKLVAACWVGNDDWTPMKRAYGGLVCAPVWREFMLKAIPIYDRIHKNAEHVAKRSAPKNEDPKPQDDQPAESSTQEPSADVSVVDNTEVIAVRICDYSRLVATSNCPSTHIEKFARGEEPAANCNLHSTPRFQSQNDNAGQESRPDVQSETLVTVTICKESGLLAGRSCPRIRKRVPIGDVPTRVCDLHGNH
;
A
#
# COMPACT_ATOMS: atom_id res chain seq x y z
N MET A 1 41.04 59.61 43.65
CA MET A 1 41.23 58.47 42.74
C MET A 1 40.90 57.10 43.36
N SER A 2 40.09 57.02 44.46
CA SER A 2 39.87 55.67 45.15
C SER A 2 38.51 55.00 44.93
N SER A 3 37.49 55.63 44.34
CA SER A 3 36.14 55.06 44.22
C SER A 3 35.90 54.26 42.89
N ALA A 4 36.59 54.64 41.81
CA ALA A 4 36.45 54.01 40.54
C ALA A 4 37.10 52.62 40.51
N SER A 5 38.21 52.42 41.23
CA SER A 5 38.92 51.15 41.34
C SER A 5 38.11 50.02 42.09
N LYS A 6 37.38 50.45 43.17
CA LYS A 6 36.53 49.54 43.93
C LYS A 6 35.31 49.05 43.14
N ARG A 7 34.64 49.91 42.38
CA ARG A 7 33.52 49.50 41.47
C ARG A 7 33.93 48.54 40.35
N GLY A 8 35.13 48.74 39.76
CA GLY A 8 35.66 47.87 38.74
C GLY A 8 35.95 46.45 39.26
N ASN A 9 36.43 46.31 40.48
CA ASN A 9 36.68 45.02 41.11
C ASN A 9 35.40 44.29 41.54
N GLU A 10 34.37 45.00 41.99
CA GLU A 10 33.06 44.42 42.29
C GLU A 10 32.34 43.89 41.05
N LEU A 11 32.35 44.61 39.95
CA LEU A 11 31.77 44.17 38.67
C LEU A 11 32.49 42.93 38.11
N ARG A 12 33.82 42.85 38.23
CA ARG A 12 34.59 41.65 37.85
C ARG A 12 34.28 40.45 38.75
N ARG A 13 34.06 40.67 40.05
CA ARG A 13 33.68 39.62 41.00
C ARG A 13 32.27 39.10 40.74
N GLN A 14 31.31 39.97 40.48
CA GLN A 14 29.92 39.59 40.08
C GLN A 14 29.89 38.82 38.74
N LYS A 15 30.68 39.23 37.74
CA LYS A 15 30.77 38.52 36.46
C LYS A 15 31.36 37.11 36.63
N ARG A 16 32.40 36.97 37.45
CA ARG A 16 33.01 35.65 37.77
C ARG A 16 32.04 34.74 38.53
N THR A 17 31.25 35.27 39.46
CA THR A 17 30.26 34.51 40.23
C THR A 17 29.13 34.04 39.29
N ARG A 18 28.60 34.89 38.40
CA ARG A 18 27.58 34.51 37.40
C ARG A 18 28.08 33.43 36.42
N ILE A 19 29.33 33.53 35.93
CA ILE A 19 29.90 32.52 35.06
C ILE A 19 30.09 31.20 35.81
N ARG A 20 30.55 31.23 37.08
CA ARG A 20 30.66 30.01 37.89
C ARG A 20 29.28 29.35 38.10
N SER A 21 28.25 30.10 38.47
CA SER A 21 26.90 29.59 38.68
C SER A 21 26.32 29.00 37.39
N PHE A 22 26.57 29.64 36.23
CA PHE A 22 26.17 29.12 34.92
C PHE A 22 26.86 27.79 34.57
N VAL A 23 28.20 27.71 34.78
CA VAL A 23 28.98 26.49 34.54
C VAL A 23 28.53 25.34 35.48
N THR A 24 28.27 25.66 36.76
CA THR A 24 27.77 24.67 37.73
C THR A 24 26.36 24.21 37.38
N GLY A 25 25.46 25.10 36.94
CA GLY A 25 24.12 24.77 36.46
C GLY A 25 24.18 23.87 35.23
N LEU A 26 25.08 24.16 34.28
CA LEU A 26 25.29 23.32 33.10
C LEU A 26 25.85 21.94 33.46
N GLN A 27 26.78 21.84 34.38
CA GLN A 27 27.32 20.59 34.91
C GLN A 27 26.24 19.75 35.58
N ILE A 28 25.36 20.33 36.40
CA ILE A 28 24.24 19.67 37.03
C ILE A 28 23.25 19.12 35.96
N MET A 29 22.92 19.92 34.95
CA MET A 29 22.03 19.49 33.86
C MET A 29 22.64 18.32 33.08
N ILE A 30 23.94 18.36 32.82
CA ILE A 30 24.65 17.26 32.16
C ILE A 30 24.62 16.00 32.99
N LEU A 31 24.86 16.08 34.30
CA LEU A 31 24.81 14.97 35.26
C LEU A 31 23.40 14.38 35.36
N LEU A 32 22.37 15.20 35.42
CA LEU A 32 20.98 14.76 35.45
C LEU A 32 20.60 14.05 34.13
N GLY A 33 21.05 14.58 32.98
CA GLY A 33 20.85 13.96 31.67
C GLY A 33 21.53 12.59 31.57
N ILE A 34 22.75 12.47 32.09
CA ILE A 34 23.50 11.20 32.15
C ILE A 34 22.78 10.21 33.07
N SER A 35 22.36 10.63 34.27
CA SER A 35 21.65 9.78 35.23
C SER A 35 20.32 9.27 34.69
N ALA A 36 19.53 10.11 34.01
CA ALA A 36 18.29 9.72 33.37
C ALA A 36 18.54 8.70 32.23
N SER A 37 19.58 8.94 31.43
CA SER A 37 19.97 8.03 30.34
C SER A 37 20.43 6.66 30.85
N VAL A 38 21.21 6.62 31.94
CA VAL A 38 21.66 5.39 32.59
C VAL A 38 20.47 4.65 33.24
N GLY A 39 19.56 5.36 33.91
CA GLY A 39 18.37 4.75 34.50
C GLY A 39 17.45 4.12 33.45
N THR A 40 17.20 4.82 32.36
CA THR A 40 16.41 4.30 31.21
C THR A 40 17.10 3.08 30.56
N GLY A 41 18.41 3.15 30.38
CA GLY A 41 19.20 2.04 29.83
C GLY A 41 19.16 0.79 30.73
N LEU A 42 19.23 0.96 32.07
CA LEU A 42 19.16 -0.12 33.04
C LEU A 42 17.74 -0.77 33.08
N ALA A 43 16.69 0.05 33.09
CA ALA A 43 15.30 -0.45 33.04
C ALA A 43 15.05 -1.26 31.76
N MET A 44 15.55 -0.77 30.62
CA MET A 44 15.45 -1.44 29.33
C MET A 44 16.29 -2.73 29.30
N PHE A 45 17.46 -2.73 29.91
CA PHE A 45 18.31 -3.91 30.07
C PHE A 45 17.60 -5.02 30.87
N VAL A 46 16.99 -4.67 32.00
CA VAL A 46 16.23 -5.63 32.86
C VAL A 46 15.01 -6.16 32.08
N SER A 47 14.26 -5.31 31.41
CA SER A 47 13.09 -5.70 30.61
C SER A 47 13.47 -6.63 29.43
N LEU A 48 14.57 -6.37 28.74
CA LEU A 48 15.02 -7.16 27.59
C LEU A 48 15.78 -8.42 28.00
N SER A 49 16.36 -8.48 29.20
CA SER A 49 17.04 -9.69 29.72
C SER A 49 16.09 -10.89 29.84
N SER A 50 14.79 -10.66 30.05
CA SER A 50 13.76 -11.70 30.07
C SER A 50 13.43 -12.29 28.69
N VAL A 51 13.83 -11.63 27.60
CA VAL A 51 13.63 -12.09 26.23
C VAL A 51 14.74 -13.03 25.76
N LEU A 52 15.90 -12.98 26.40
CA LEU A 52 17.11 -13.74 26.02
C LEU A 52 17.06 -15.27 26.20
N PRO A 53 16.39 -15.86 27.18
CA PRO A 53 16.27 -17.32 27.28
C PRO A 53 15.61 -17.97 26.07
N LYS A 54 14.81 -17.18 25.31
CA LYS A 54 14.20 -17.60 24.03
C LYS A 54 15.16 -17.53 22.83
N ILE A 55 16.41 -17.07 23.03
CA ILE A 55 17.43 -16.99 21.97
C ILE A 55 17.94 -18.38 21.57
N GLN A 56 17.91 -19.35 22.47
CA GLN A 56 18.33 -20.74 22.16
C GLN A 56 17.36 -21.43 21.20
N ASP A 57 16.08 -21.04 21.24
CA ASP A 57 15.03 -21.44 20.27
C ASP A 57 14.82 -20.34 19.24
N ILE A 58 15.88 -19.90 18.53
CA ILE A 58 15.67 -19.04 17.39
C ILE A 58 14.96 -19.88 16.32
N GLU A 59 13.61 -19.87 16.39
CA GLU A 59 12.73 -20.49 15.43
C GLU A 59 13.17 -20.12 14.01
N ALA A 60 13.17 -21.12 13.14
CA ALA A 60 13.46 -20.89 11.74
C ALA A 60 12.52 -19.77 11.25
N PRO A 61 13.02 -18.74 10.52
CA PRO A 61 12.13 -17.71 9.98
C PRO A 61 11.02 -18.39 9.19
N GLU A 62 9.80 -18.06 9.55
CA GLU A 62 8.63 -18.59 8.90
C GLU A 62 8.37 -17.90 7.56
N ALA A 63 7.89 -18.66 6.59
CA ALA A 63 7.45 -18.12 5.31
C ALA A 63 6.30 -17.14 5.48
N THR A 64 6.35 -16.01 4.80
CA THR A 64 5.15 -15.19 4.61
C THR A 64 4.17 -15.93 3.69
N ILE A 65 2.93 -16.10 4.14
CA ILE A 65 1.87 -16.77 3.39
C ILE A 65 0.84 -15.76 2.93
N ILE A 66 0.56 -15.76 1.63
CA ILE A 66 -0.47 -14.91 1.03
C ILE A 66 -1.70 -15.76 0.76
N TYR A 67 -2.82 -15.34 1.36
CA TYR A 67 -4.12 -15.99 1.21
C TYR A 67 -5.05 -15.16 0.32
N SER A 68 -5.86 -15.84 -0.49
CA SER A 68 -7.00 -15.21 -1.15
C SER A 68 -8.17 -15.01 -0.18
N SER A 69 -9.18 -14.24 -0.59
CA SER A 69 -10.39 -14.01 0.20
C SER A 69 -11.25 -15.27 0.40
N ASP A 70 -11.09 -16.27 -0.46
CA ASP A 70 -11.71 -17.60 -0.38
C ASP A 70 -10.78 -18.66 0.27
N GLY A 71 -9.76 -18.22 1.03
CA GLY A 71 -8.91 -19.06 1.86
C GLY A 71 -7.84 -19.88 1.13
N VAL A 72 -7.67 -19.69 -0.19
CA VAL A 72 -6.66 -20.39 -0.97
C VAL A 72 -5.29 -19.76 -0.75
N ILE A 73 -4.26 -20.57 -0.51
CA ILE A 73 -2.88 -20.09 -0.50
C ILE A 73 -2.49 -19.72 -1.93
N LEU A 74 -2.27 -18.43 -2.18
CA LEU A 74 -1.83 -17.87 -3.45
C LEU A 74 -0.33 -18.02 -3.65
N GLY A 75 0.43 -17.89 -2.59
CA GLY A 75 1.87 -18.01 -2.60
C GLY A 75 2.46 -18.09 -1.19
N ARG A 76 3.61 -18.73 -1.13
CA ARG A 76 4.47 -18.71 0.05
C ARG A 76 5.73 -17.95 -0.34
N ILE A 77 5.93 -16.79 0.27
CA ILE A 77 7.16 -16.03 0.11
C ILE A 77 8.09 -16.55 1.18
N PHE A 78 8.97 -17.42 0.79
CA PHE A 78 9.94 -18.00 1.68
C PHE A 78 11.31 -18.03 1.02
N ARG A 79 12.25 -18.33 1.80
CA ARG A 79 13.63 -18.53 1.48
C ARG A 79 13.81 -19.91 0.82
N GLU A 80 14.21 -19.94 -0.43
CA GLU A 80 14.72 -21.18 -1.01
C GLU A 80 16.11 -21.47 -0.40
N ASP A 81 16.32 -22.74 -0.01
CA ASP A 81 17.57 -23.32 0.48
C ASP A 81 18.28 -22.62 1.65
N ARG A 82 17.80 -22.92 2.87
CA ARG A 82 18.61 -22.73 4.07
C ARG A 82 19.48 -23.93 4.31
N THR A 83 20.71 -23.84 3.87
CA THR A 83 21.79 -24.62 4.44
C THR A 83 22.58 -23.71 5.38
N ASN A 84 22.42 -23.87 6.70
CA ASN A 84 23.33 -23.21 7.63
C ASN A 84 24.71 -23.79 7.42
N VAL A 85 25.66 -22.93 7.12
CA VAL A 85 27.04 -23.30 6.90
C VAL A 85 27.84 -22.97 8.16
N PRO A 86 28.52 -23.96 8.77
CA PRO A 86 29.42 -23.69 9.88
C PRO A 86 30.48 -22.65 9.48
N LEU A 87 30.89 -21.79 10.41
CA LEU A 87 31.84 -20.71 10.13
C LEU A 87 33.15 -21.23 9.51
N LYS A 88 33.62 -22.41 9.92
CA LYS A 88 34.83 -23.05 9.37
C LYS A 88 34.74 -23.36 7.87
N ASP A 89 33.53 -23.59 7.35
CA ASP A 89 33.25 -23.92 5.96
C ASP A 89 32.97 -22.65 5.10
N ILE A 90 32.90 -21.47 5.71
CA ILE A 90 32.79 -20.19 5.01
C ILE A 90 34.20 -19.69 4.67
N PRO A 91 34.51 -19.34 3.41
CA PRO A 91 35.83 -18.87 2.99
C PRO A 91 36.38 -17.73 3.87
N GLN A 92 37.66 -17.79 4.22
CA GLN A 92 38.32 -16.74 5.00
C GLN A 92 38.16 -15.36 4.37
N HIS A 93 38.27 -15.27 3.04
CA HIS A 93 38.09 -14.02 2.29
C HIS A 93 36.70 -13.42 2.48
N LEU A 94 35.63 -14.26 2.59
CA LEU A 94 34.28 -13.76 2.81
C LEU A 94 34.09 -13.25 4.26
N ARG A 95 34.68 -13.94 5.24
CA ARG A 95 34.68 -13.49 6.63
C ARG A 95 35.41 -12.17 6.79
N ASP A 96 36.62 -12.07 6.25
CA ASP A 96 37.43 -10.85 6.28
C ASP A 96 36.80 -9.69 5.49
N ALA A 97 36.22 -9.94 4.31
CA ALA A 97 35.49 -8.94 3.53
C ALA A 97 34.29 -8.38 4.30
N THR A 98 33.53 -9.26 4.98
CA THR A 98 32.35 -8.85 5.77
C THR A 98 32.79 -7.99 6.96
N ILE A 99 33.81 -8.42 7.70
CA ILE A 99 34.36 -7.65 8.84
C ILE A 99 34.91 -6.31 8.37
N ALA A 100 35.72 -6.30 7.31
CA ALA A 100 36.32 -5.08 6.77
C ALA A 100 35.27 -4.05 6.32
N THR A 101 34.12 -4.52 5.83
CA THR A 101 33.06 -3.68 5.28
C THR A 101 32.05 -3.20 6.32
N GLU A 102 31.58 -4.10 7.17
CA GLU A 102 30.47 -3.85 8.08
C GLU A 102 30.93 -3.46 9.49
N ASP A 103 32.06 -4.01 9.97
CA ASP A 103 32.52 -3.80 11.34
C ASP A 103 34.02 -4.09 11.49
N ALA A 104 34.88 -3.19 11.00
CA ALA A 104 36.33 -3.37 10.97
C ALA A 104 36.96 -3.67 12.35
N ARG A 105 36.25 -3.38 13.44
CA ARG A 105 36.70 -3.61 14.81
C ARG A 105 35.92 -4.69 15.54
N PHE A 106 35.21 -5.55 14.83
CA PHE A 106 34.31 -6.57 15.34
C PHE A 106 34.88 -7.35 16.53
N TYR A 107 36.09 -7.81 16.47
CA TYR A 107 36.74 -8.57 17.53
C TYR A 107 37.21 -7.73 18.74
N HIS A 108 37.11 -6.37 18.65
CA HIS A 108 37.69 -5.44 19.64
C HIS A 108 36.65 -4.66 20.48
N HIS A 109 35.37 -4.95 20.33
CA HIS A 109 34.32 -4.32 21.11
C HIS A 109 33.32 -5.37 21.62
N SER A 110 32.45 -5.02 22.60
CA SER A 110 31.45 -5.91 23.20
C SER A 110 30.03 -5.49 22.77
N GLY A 111 29.69 -5.65 21.49
CA GLY A 111 28.37 -5.40 20.92
C GLY A 111 28.16 -4.01 20.35
N VAL A 112 28.78 -2.97 20.92
CA VAL A 112 28.68 -1.58 20.46
C VAL A 112 30.08 -0.99 20.31
N ASP A 113 30.40 -0.41 19.15
CA ASP A 113 31.66 0.28 18.90
C ASP A 113 31.52 1.80 19.13
N ILE A 114 31.75 2.26 20.36
CA ILE A 114 31.69 3.67 20.73
C ILE A 114 32.66 4.54 19.92
N ARG A 115 33.88 4.01 19.60
CA ARG A 115 34.87 4.73 18.78
C ARG A 115 34.41 4.84 17.33
N GLY A 116 33.76 3.80 16.78
CA GLY A 116 33.14 3.82 15.45
C GLY A 116 32.01 4.84 15.36
N ILE A 117 31.17 4.93 16.38
CA ILE A 117 30.07 5.92 16.47
C ILE A 117 30.66 7.35 16.52
N ALA A 118 31.66 7.60 17.36
CA ALA A 118 32.29 8.89 17.46
C ALA A 118 32.93 9.33 16.13
N ARG A 119 33.61 8.42 15.43
CA ARG A 119 34.20 8.65 14.11
C ARG A 119 33.11 9.00 13.09
N ALA A 120 32.05 8.18 13.00
CA ALA A 120 30.95 8.42 12.07
C ALA A 120 30.27 9.77 12.31
N LEU A 121 30.07 10.16 13.57
CA LEU A 121 29.55 11.48 13.94
C LEU A 121 30.46 12.63 13.50
N TRP A 122 31.76 12.48 13.70
CA TRP A 122 32.75 13.46 13.29
C TRP A 122 32.83 13.66 11.77
N GLU A 123 32.77 12.56 11.00
CA GLU A 123 32.77 12.59 9.53
C GLU A 123 31.50 13.25 8.98
N ASN A 124 30.33 12.98 9.61
CA ASN A 124 29.05 13.59 9.24
C ASN A 124 29.05 15.11 9.51
N LEU A 125 29.66 15.58 10.62
CA LEU A 125 29.79 17.00 10.95
C LEU A 125 30.70 17.75 9.97
N ARG A 126 31.65 17.05 9.31
CA ARG A 126 32.56 17.63 8.32
C ARG A 126 32.00 17.65 6.88
N GLY A 127 30.72 17.27 6.67
CA GLY A 127 30.06 17.38 5.36
C GLY A 127 30.59 16.44 4.28
N ARG A 128 31.30 15.37 4.63
CA ARG A 128 31.69 14.32 3.68
C ARG A 128 30.56 13.29 3.59
N GLU A 129 30.25 12.86 2.36
CA GLU A 129 29.21 11.86 2.07
C GLU A 129 29.27 10.66 3.03
N PHE A 130 28.07 10.19 3.47
CA PHE A 130 27.88 9.04 4.34
C PHE A 130 28.54 7.77 3.76
N LYS A 131 29.78 7.47 4.14
CA LYS A 131 30.56 6.34 3.59
C LYS A 131 30.61 5.11 4.50
N GLN A 132 30.41 5.24 5.81
CA GLN A 132 30.39 4.10 6.75
C GLN A 132 29.27 4.23 7.78
N GLY A 133 28.54 3.14 8.02
CA GLY A 133 27.53 3.05 9.07
C GLY A 133 28.19 2.82 10.44
N GLY A 134 27.71 3.46 11.50
CA GLY A 134 28.19 3.25 12.87
C GLY A 134 27.53 2.09 13.61
N SER A 135 26.89 1.13 12.93
CA SER A 135 26.25 -0.04 13.55
C SER A 135 27.14 -1.26 13.41
N THR A 136 27.32 -2.02 14.50
CA THR A 136 28.13 -3.25 14.52
C THR A 136 27.39 -4.44 13.90
N ILE A 137 28.13 -5.50 13.52
CA ILE A 137 27.58 -6.78 13.05
C ILE A 137 26.58 -7.33 14.09
N THR A 138 26.90 -7.26 15.39
CA THR A 138 26.04 -7.73 16.47
C THR A 138 24.76 -6.92 16.56
N GLN A 139 24.81 -5.59 16.40
CA GLN A 139 23.60 -4.74 16.35
C GLN A 139 22.72 -5.05 15.13
N GLN A 140 23.34 -5.30 13.96
CA GLN A 140 22.60 -5.69 12.76
C GLN A 140 21.92 -7.06 12.94
N LEU A 141 22.62 -8.03 13.54
CA LEU A 141 22.05 -9.34 13.86
C LEU A 141 20.90 -9.22 14.87
N ALA A 142 21.07 -8.45 15.95
CA ALA A 142 20.03 -8.18 16.94
C ALA A 142 18.76 -7.57 16.30
N ARG A 143 18.95 -6.60 15.42
CA ARG A 143 17.86 -5.99 14.65
C ARG A 143 17.11 -7.02 13.81
N ASN A 144 17.83 -7.86 13.08
CA ASN A 144 17.23 -8.82 12.15
C ASN A 144 16.50 -9.98 12.86
N VAL A 145 16.82 -10.23 14.13
CA VAL A 145 16.26 -11.35 14.90
C VAL A 145 15.11 -10.92 15.82
N TYR A 146 15.19 -9.72 16.43
CA TYR A 146 14.32 -9.36 17.56
C TYR A 146 13.45 -8.13 17.36
N LEU A 147 13.73 -7.28 16.37
CA LEU A 147 13.13 -5.95 16.29
C LEU A 147 12.30 -5.74 15.03
N THR A 148 11.22 -4.95 15.18
CA THR A 148 10.42 -4.47 14.03
C THR A 148 11.14 -3.34 13.30
N GLN A 149 10.92 -3.20 11.99
CA GLN A 149 11.71 -2.29 11.11
C GLN A 149 11.33 -0.80 11.19
N ARG A 150 10.47 -0.36 12.13
CA ARG A 150 10.20 1.07 12.29
C ARG A 150 11.45 1.81 12.78
N LYS A 151 11.92 2.82 12.03
CA LYS A 151 13.11 3.61 12.38
C LYS A 151 12.78 4.60 13.52
N THR A 152 12.93 4.17 14.77
CA THR A 152 12.76 5.01 15.97
C THR A 152 14.06 5.04 16.78
N VAL A 153 14.24 6.09 17.58
CA VAL A 153 15.39 6.21 18.51
C VAL A 153 15.32 5.10 19.56
N GLU A 154 14.12 4.77 20.01
CA GLU A 154 13.86 3.67 20.96
C GLU A 154 14.38 2.33 20.42
N ARG A 155 14.08 2.01 19.16
CA ARG A 155 14.61 0.80 18.54
C ARG A 155 16.13 0.78 18.51
N LYS A 156 16.80 1.92 18.27
CA LYS A 156 18.26 1.98 18.23
C LYS A 156 18.89 1.72 19.59
N LEU A 157 18.24 2.12 20.67
CA LEU A 157 18.62 1.76 22.03
C LEU A 157 18.41 0.25 22.29
N GLN A 158 17.29 -0.30 21.85
CA GLN A 158 17.01 -1.75 21.94
C GLN A 158 18.05 -2.58 21.20
N GLU A 159 18.44 -2.17 19.98
CA GLU A 159 19.53 -2.81 19.22
C GLU A 159 20.84 -2.85 20.01
N ALA A 160 21.20 -1.74 20.65
CA ALA A 160 22.44 -1.65 21.43
C ALA A 160 22.42 -2.57 22.66
N VAL A 161 21.31 -2.56 23.41
CA VAL A 161 21.13 -3.42 24.59
C VAL A 161 21.17 -4.89 24.21
N LEU A 162 20.41 -5.29 23.18
CA LEU A 162 20.39 -6.67 22.69
C LEU A 162 21.76 -7.11 22.18
N ALA A 163 22.50 -6.23 21.48
CA ALA A 163 23.86 -6.55 21.03
C ALA A 163 24.80 -6.84 22.20
N ILE A 164 24.75 -6.05 23.29
CA ILE A 164 25.56 -6.28 24.49
C ILE A 164 25.18 -7.62 25.15
N LEU A 165 23.90 -7.92 25.22
CA LEU A 165 23.40 -9.17 25.80
C LEU A 165 23.81 -10.38 24.96
N MET A 166 23.73 -10.28 23.61
CA MET A 166 24.20 -11.34 22.71
C MET A 166 25.69 -11.63 22.87
N GLU A 167 26.53 -10.62 23.00
CA GLU A 167 27.98 -10.78 23.21
C GLU A 167 28.35 -11.40 24.58
N ARG A 168 27.44 -11.38 25.55
CA ARG A 168 27.60 -12.11 26.80
C ARG A 168 27.29 -13.61 26.69
N HIS A 169 26.43 -13.99 25.70
CA HIS A 169 25.97 -15.37 25.57
C HIS A 169 26.64 -16.14 24.45
N PHE A 170 27.15 -15.45 23.43
CA PHE A 170 27.74 -16.04 22.23
C PHE A 170 29.16 -15.54 22.02
N THR A 171 30.04 -16.41 21.53
CA THR A 171 31.38 -16.02 21.08
C THR A 171 31.27 -15.16 19.81
N LYS A 172 32.28 -14.35 19.53
CA LYS A 172 32.39 -13.55 18.30
C LYS A 172 32.21 -14.40 17.05
N ASP A 173 32.84 -15.54 16.99
CA ASP A 173 32.73 -16.48 15.87
C ASP A 173 31.31 -17.00 15.69
N LYS A 174 30.61 -17.28 16.78
CA LYS A 174 29.20 -17.70 16.72
C LYS A 174 28.29 -16.57 16.24
N ILE A 175 28.54 -15.34 16.67
CA ILE A 175 27.81 -14.15 16.19
C ILE A 175 28.05 -13.94 14.70
N LEU A 176 29.30 -14.06 14.22
CA LEU A 176 29.62 -13.94 12.81
C LEU A 176 28.98 -15.06 11.97
N GLU A 177 29.00 -16.30 12.45
CA GLU A 177 28.31 -17.43 11.84
C GLU A 177 26.81 -17.17 11.69
N LEU A 178 26.16 -16.75 12.78
CA LEU A 178 24.74 -16.42 12.77
C LEU A 178 24.42 -15.26 11.81
N TYR A 179 25.26 -14.24 11.77
CA TYR A 179 25.11 -13.11 10.87
C TYR A 179 25.20 -13.54 9.40
N LEU A 180 26.27 -14.22 9.02
CA LEU A 180 26.52 -14.68 7.64
C LEU A 180 25.43 -15.64 7.15
N ASN A 181 24.87 -16.47 8.03
CA ASN A 181 23.76 -17.37 7.69
C ASN A 181 22.37 -16.71 7.66
N ARG A 182 22.23 -15.44 8.10
CA ARG A 182 20.92 -14.80 8.27
C ARG A 182 20.73 -13.52 7.51
N VAL A 183 21.82 -12.79 7.20
CA VAL A 183 21.70 -11.49 6.53
C VAL A 183 21.13 -11.64 5.11
N TYR A 184 20.36 -10.67 4.70
CA TYR A 184 19.77 -10.61 3.37
C TYR A 184 20.76 -10.07 2.34
N TYR A 185 20.95 -10.80 1.25
CA TYR A 185 21.87 -10.50 0.16
C TYR A 185 21.18 -10.02 -1.14
N GLY A 186 19.86 -9.74 -1.12
CA GLY A 186 19.11 -9.39 -2.33
C GLY A 186 18.58 -10.62 -3.09
N SER A 187 17.77 -10.39 -4.12
CA SER A 187 17.18 -11.44 -4.99
C SER A 187 16.54 -12.63 -4.24
N GLY A 188 16.03 -12.40 -3.01
CA GLY A 188 15.46 -13.44 -2.15
C GLY A 188 16.49 -14.33 -1.43
N ALA A 189 17.80 -14.05 -1.57
CA ALA A 189 18.86 -14.82 -0.95
C ALA A 189 19.15 -14.36 0.48
N PHE A 190 19.00 -15.25 1.43
CA PHE A 190 19.36 -15.03 2.83
C PHE A 190 20.43 -16.02 3.27
N GLY A 191 21.49 -15.51 3.86
CA GLY A 191 22.69 -16.25 4.20
C GLY A 191 23.58 -16.52 2.98
N VAL A 192 24.84 -16.73 3.29
CA VAL A 192 25.92 -16.82 2.30
C VAL A 192 25.74 -18.00 1.33
N GLN A 193 25.22 -19.13 1.79
CA GLN A 193 25.00 -20.30 0.93
C GLN A 193 23.93 -20.03 -0.12
N ALA A 194 22.79 -19.48 0.30
CA ALA A 194 21.73 -19.12 -0.64
C ALA A 194 22.19 -18.04 -1.62
N ALA A 195 22.95 -17.03 -1.15
CA ALA A 195 23.49 -15.98 -1.98
C ALA A 195 24.50 -16.53 -3.01
N SER A 196 25.39 -17.42 -2.60
CA SER A 196 26.34 -18.11 -3.49
C SER A 196 25.62 -18.89 -4.60
N LYS A 197 24.57 -19.65 -4.26
CA LYS A 197 23.75 -20.39 -5.23
C LYS A 197 22.97 -19.47 -6.17
N VAL A 198 22.38 -18.38 -5.65
CA VAL A 198 21.55 -17.45 -6.43
C VAL A 198 22.39 -16.65 -7.44
N TYR A 199 23.56 -16.18 -7.03
CA TYR A 199 24.35 -15.31 -7.88
C TYR A 199 25.38 -16.03 -8.72
N PHE A 200 26.01 -17.10 -8.18
CA PHE A 200 27.12 -17.78 -8.83
C PHE A 200 26.84 -19.24 -9.19
N GLY A 201 25.74 -19.83 -8.67
CA GLY A 201 25.41 -21.26 -8.88
C GLY A 201 26.35 -22.22 -8.13
N LYS A 202 27.26 -21.72 -7.30
CA LYS A 202 28.31 -22.44 -6.58
C LYS A 202 27.94 -22.73 -5.13
N ASP A 203 28.63 -23.68 -4.52
CA ASP A 203 28.67 -23.78 -3.05
C ASP A 203 29.49 -22.60 -2.49
N VAL A 204 29.15 -22.16 -1.27
CA VAL A 204 29.84 -21.03 -0.64
C VAL A 204 31.34 -21.29 -0.46
N ARG A 205 31.71 -22.55 -0.28
CA ARG A 205 33.11 -23.01 -0.14
C ARG A 205 33.96 -22.76 -1.37
N ASP A 206 33.33 -22.69 -2.55
CA ASP A 206 33.97 -22.58 -3.85
C ASP A 206 34.07 -21.13 -4.36
N LEU A 207 33.69 -20.15 -3.52
CA LEU A 207 33.75 -18.73 -3.89
C LEU A 207 35.21 -18.22 -3.94
N ASP A 208 35.52 -17.50 -5.01
CA ASP A 208 36.79 -16.77 -5.13
C ASP A 208 36.75 -15.41 -4.38
N LEU A 209 37.90 -14.71 -4.34
CA LEU A 209 38.02 -13.43 -3.65
C LEU A 209 37.07 -12.37 -4.21
N SER A 210 36.90 -12.30 -5.51
CA SER A 210 36.05 -11.33 -6.20
C SER A 210 34.58 -11.54 -5.86
N GLU A 211 34.13 -12.80 -5.86
CA GLU A 211 32.78 -13.21 -5.49
C GLU A 211 32.49 -12.98 -3.98
N CYS A 212 33.46 -13.30 -3.11
CA CYS A 212 33.40 -13.04 -1.68
C CYS A 212 33.25 -11.54 -1.39
N ALA A 213 34.04 -10.70 -2.05
CA ALA A 213 33.98 -9.25 -1.89
C ALA A 213 32.63 -8.67 -2.41
N MET A 214 32.08 -9.23 -3.49
CA MET A 214 30.76 -8.84 -3.96
C MET A 214 29.70 -9.14 -2.93
N LEU A 215 29.63 -10.38 -2.41
CA LEU A 215 28.64 -10.76 -1.39
C LEU A 215 28.77 -9.88 -0.15
N ALA A 216 29.99 -9.69 0.38
CA ALA A 216 30.19 -8.88 1.58
C ALA A 216 29.76 -7.42 1.43
N GLY A 217 29.72 -6.91 0.20
CA GLY A 217 29.28 -5.54 -0.10
C GLY A 217 27.76 -5.35 -0.15
N MET A 218 26.99 -6.43 -0.30
CA MET A 218 25.54 -6.37 -0.55
C MET A 218 24.66 -6.00 0.64
N PRO A 219 24.93 -6.45 1.90
CA PRO A 219 24.02 -6.25 3.03
C PRO A 219 23.64 -4.81 3.32
N GLN A 220 24.45 -3.84 2.96
CA GLN A 220 24.18 -2.41 3.15
C GLN A 220 22.95 -1.94 2.37
N ARG A 221 22.80 -2.38 1.10
CA ARG A 221 21.66 -2.07 0.21
C ARG A 221 21.40 -3.26 -0.72
N PRO A 222 20.82 -4.36 -0.21
CA PRO A 222 20.77 -5.63 -0.92
C PRO A 222 20.07 -5.57 -2.28
N SER A 223 18.98 -4.80 -2.37
CA SER A 223 18.24 -4.64 -3.63
C SER A 223 19.00 -3.76 -4.63
N SER A 224 19.66 -2.68 -4.16
CA SER A 224 20.39 -1.73 -5.04
C SER A 224 21.74 -2.28 -5.54
N TYR A 225 22.36 -3.17 -4.76
CA TYR A 225 23.65 -3.78 -5.10
C TYR A 225 23.49 -5.19 -5.68
N SER A 226 22.26 -5.63 -5.93
CA SER A 226 22.01 -6.92 -6.59
C SER A 226 22.45 -6.86 -8.06
N PRO A 227 23.36 -7.76 -8.51
CA PRO A 227 23.80 -7.79 -9.92
C PRO A 227 22.67 -8.18 -10.90
N HIS A 228 21.55 -8.72 -10.41
CA HIS A 228 20.36 -8.99 -11.21
C HIS A 228 19.54 -7.72 -11.50
N GLU A 229 19.74 -6.65 -10.71
CA GLU A 229 19.08 -5.35 -10.89
C GLU A 229 20.03 -4.35 -11.56
N ASP A 230 21.26 -4.24 -11.05
CA ASP A 230 22.29 -3.33 -11.58
C ASP A 230 23.70 -3.93 -11.41
N ILE A 231 24.19 -4.54 -12.47
CA ILE A 231 25.53 -5.18 -12.48
C ILE A 231 26.66 -4.17 -12.25
N GLN A 232 26.51 -2.92 -12.73
CA GLN A 232 27.56 -1.92 -12.57
C GLN A 232 27.64 -1.41 -11.12
N ALA A 233 26.51 -1.22 -10.46
CA ALA A 233 26.45 -0.89 -9.04
C ALA A 233 27.08 -2.02 -8.19
N ALA A 234 26.82 -3.28 -8.52
CA ALA A 234 27.43 -4.44 -7.86
C ALA A 234 28.96 -4.46 -8.02
N ILE A 235 29.47 -4.24 -9.23
CA ILE A 235 30.92 -4.18 -9.52
C ILE A 235 31.57 -3.02 -8.76
N ASN A 236 30.98 -1.83 -8.77
CA ASN A 236 31.51 -0.68 -8.06
C ASN A 236 31.55 -0.95 -6.55
N ARG A 237 30.54 -1.60 -6.00
CA ARG A 237 30.50 -1.96 -4.59
C ARG A 237 31.54 -3.02 -4.24
N ARG A 238 31.69 -4.09 -5.05
CA ARG A 238 32.77 -5.08 -4.92
C ARG A 238 34.14 -4.42 -4.85
N ASN A 239 34.41 -3.52 -5.79
CA ASN A 239 35.72 -2.84 -5.87
C ASN A 239 35.99 -1.98 -4.62
N MET A 240 34.96 -1.38 -4.03
CA MET A 240 35.08 -0.67 -2.76
C MET A 240 35.43 -1.63 -1.61
N VAL A 241 34.78 -2.81 -1.54
CA VAL A 241 35.09 -3.83 -0.53
C VAL A 241 36.53 -4.33 -0.66
N LEU A 242 36.96 -4.68 -1.87
CA LEU A 242 38.33 -5.09 -2.13
C LEU A 242 39.34 -4.02 -1.68
N LYS A 243 39.07 -2.74 -1.93
CA LYS A 243 39.90 -1.63 -1.46
C LYS A 243 39.99 -1.57 0.06
N LEU A 244 38.86 -1.73 0.76
CA LEU A 244 38.81 -1.78 2.23
C LEU A 244 39.62 -2.96 2.79
N MET A 245 39.52 -4.12 2.16
CA MET A 245 40.32 -5.30 2.54
C MET A 245 41.84 -5.03 2.39
N TYR A 246 42.25 -4.42 1.30
CA TYR A 246 43.64 -4.03 1.07
C TYR A 246 44.13 -2.99 2.09
N GLU A 247 43.38 -1.91 2.31
CA GLU A 247 43.70 -0.86 3.30
C GLU A 247 43.78 -1.38 4.74
N GLN A 248 43.09 -2.46 5.05
CA GLN A 248 43.13 -3.13 6.36
C GLN A 248 44.12 -4.31 6.42
N GLY A 249 44.91 -4.52 5.38
CA GLY A 249 45.97 -5.58 5.33
C GLY A 249 45.40 -7.00 5.29
N LYS A 250 44.17 -7.19 4.80
CA LYS A 250 43.51 -8.50 4.68
C LYS A 250 43.86 -9.24 3.38
N ILE A 251 44.28 -8.48 2.37
CA ILE A 251 44.74 -8.98 1.07
C ILE A 251 45.97 -8.17 0.63
N THR A 252 46.79 -8.78 -0.21
CA THR A 252 47.97 -8.14 -0.83
C THR A 252 47.53 -7.21 -1.96
N ARG A 253 48.47 -6.39 -2.44
CA ARG A 253 48.23 -5.51 -3.58
C ARG A 253 47.97 -6.31 -4.86
N GLU A 254 48.71 -7.40 -5.06
CA GLU A 254 48.52 -8.27 -6.23
C GLU A 254 47.15 -8.94 -6.24
N GLU A 255 46.68 -9.46 -5.08
CA GLU A 255 45.35 -10.03 -4.94
C GLU A 255 44.25 -8.99 -5.20
N TRP A 256 44.43 -7.77 -4.68
CA TRP A 256 43.50 -6.67 -4.92
C TRP A 256 43.38 -6.30 -6.40
N GLU A 257 44.54 -6.10 -7.10
CA GLU A 257 44.57 -5.74 -8.52
C GLU A 257 44.00 -6.86 -9.38
N LYS A 258 44.28 -8.13 -9.08
CA LYS A 258 43.74 -9.30 -9.77
C LYS A 258 42.23 -9.37 -9.62
N ALA A 259 41.70 -9.39 -8.37
CA ALA A 259 40.26 -9.56 -8.08
C ALA A 259 39.42 -8.38 -8.59
N ARG A 260 39.99 -7.15 -8.60
CA ARG A 260 39.31 -5.97 -9.15
C ARG A 260 39.04 -6.07 -10.64
N ASN A 261 39.98 -6.68 -11.40
CA ASN A 261 39.91 -6.80 -12.85
C ASN A 261 39.20 -8.08 -13.29
N GLU A 262 38.83 -8.96 -12.36
CA GLU A 262 38.16 -10.22 -12.63
C GLU A 262 36.71 -9.99 -13.07
N LYS A 263 36.31 -10.71 -14.14
CA LYS A 263 34.97 -10.66 -14.68
C LYS A 263 34.03 -11.55 -13.86
N LEU A 264 33.03 -10.96 -13.24
CA LEU A 264 31.98 -11.71 -12.53
C LEU A 264 31.06 -12.45 -13.51
N THR A 265 30.86 -13.73 -13.27
CA THR A 265 29.91 -14.56 -14.02
C THR A 265 28.67 -14.73 -13.16
N ILE A 266 27.61 -13.99 -13.49
CA ILE A 266 26.35 -14.02 -12.75
C ILE A 266 25.39 -15.01 -13.41
N VAL A 267 24.87 -15.94 -12.61
CA VAL A 267 23.86 -16.90 -13.06
C VAL A 267 22.51 -16.20 -13.21
N PRO A 268 21.78 -16.40 -14.30
CA PRO A 268 20.43 -15.86 -14.42
C PRO A 268 19.53 -16.28 -13.27
N LEU A 269 18.75 -15.34 -12.73
CA LEU A 269 17.85 -15.62 -11.62
C LEU A 269 16.87 -16.76 -11.98
N ARG A 270 16.99 -17.92 -11.35
CA ARG A 270 16.01 -18.99 -11.46
C ARG A 270 14.77 -18.56 -10.68
N LYS A 271 13.72 -18.23 -11.41
CA LYS A 271 12.50 -17.67 -10.82
C LYS A 271 11.57 -18.82 -10.42
N GLY A 272 11.48 -19.10 -9.13
CA GLY A 272 10.55 -20.05 -8.52
C GLY A 272 9.06 -19.65 -8.62
N ARG A 273 8.66 -19.01 -9.73
CA ARG A 273 7.26 -18.56 -9.93
C ARG A 273 6.28 -19.67 -10.28
N SER A 274 6.73 -20.87 -10.61
CA SER A 274 5.84 -21.97 -10.99
C SER A 274 4.91 -22.42 -9.86
N THR A 275 5.11 -21.95 -8.63
CA THR A 275 4.31 -22.28 -7.45
C THR A 275 3.26 -21.26 -7.07
N TYR A 276 3.29 -20.03 -7.65
CA TYR A 276 2.32 -19.00 -7.29
C TYR A 276 1.01 -19.17 -8.08
N LYS A 277 -0.09 -19.20 -7.34
CA LYS A 277 -1.42 -18.99 -7.90
C LYS A 277 -1.62 -17.47 -8.05
N ALA A 278 -2.08 -16.98 -9.20
CA ALA A 278 -2.18 -15.55 -9.51
C ALA A 278 -0.85 -14.77 -9.40
N PRO A 279 0.21 -15.14 -10.16
CA PRO A 279 1.57 -14.63 -9.94
C PRO A 279 1.70 -13.11 -10.02
N HIS A 280 0.98 -12.45 -10.95
CA HIS A 280 0.99 -10.98 -11.07
C HIS A 280 0.41 -10.27 -9.85
N PHE A 281 -0.64 -10.86 -9.24
CA PHE A 281 -1.23 -10.31 -8.02
C PHE A 281 -0.32 -10.55 -6.80
N VAL A 282 0.25 -11.73 -6.67
CA VAL A 282 1.22 -12.06 -5.60
C VAL A 282 2.42 -11.10 -5.65
N ASP A 283 2.95 -10.82 -6.85
CA ASP A 283 4.03 -9.83 -7.01
C ASP A 283 3.59 -8.40 -6.66
N TYR A 284 2.34 -8.04 -6.99
CA TYR A 284 1.79 -6.74 -6.63
C TYR A 284 1.67 -6.57 -5.11
N VAL A 285 1.12 -7.57 -4.42
CA VAL A 285 1.04 -7.63 -2.95
C VAL A 285 2.43 -7.62 -2.32
N THR A 286 3.35 -8.45 -2.82
CA THR A 286 4.72 -8.53 -2.31
C THR A 286 5.43 -7.17 -2.37
N ARG A 287 5.27 -6.40 -3.46
CA ARG A 287 5.84 -5.05 -3.56
C ARG A 287 5.27 -4.10 -2.52
N GLN A 288 3.96 -4.14 -2.28
CA GLN A 288 3.34 -3.30 -1.25
C GLN A 288 3.86 -3.67 0.15
N LEU A 289 3.96 -4.96 0.46
CA LEU A 289 4.52 -5.43 1.73
C LEU A 289 5.97 -4.96 1.91
N LYS A 290 6.81 -5.07 0.86
CA LYS A 290 8.19 -4.59 0.89
C LYS A 290 8.30 -3.08 1.13
N GLN A 291 7.43 -2.29 0.53
CA GLN A 291 7.38 -0.85 0.75
C GLN A 291 6.97 -0.49 2.18
N ARG A 292 6.06 -1.26 2.80
CA ARG A 292 5.52 -1.02 4.15
C ARG A 292 6.43 -1.56 5.25
N TYR A 293 6.96 -2.78 5.09
CA TYR A 293 7.64 -3.53 6.15
C TYR A 293 9.12 -3.81 5.88
N GLY A 294 9.60 -3.55 4.66
CA GLY A 294 10.96 -3.90 4.23
C GLY A 294 11.12 -5.37 3.85
N ASP A 295 12.22 -5.67 3.16
CA ASP A 295 12.49 -6.99 2.60
C ASP A 295 12.63 -8.07 3.70
N ASP A 296 13.34 -7.77 4.79
CA ASP A 296 13.62 -8.72 5.85
C ASP A 296 12.33 -9.25 6.51
N VAL A 297 11.38 -8.35 6.82
CA VAL A 297 10.11 -8.73 7.44
C VAL A 297 9.25 -9.56 6.47
N VAL A 298 9.24 -9.18 5.19
CA VAL A 298 8.45 -9.89 4.18
C VAL A 298 8.96 -11.30 3.92
N PHE A 299 10.27 -11.51 3.93
CA PHE A 299 10.84 -12.83 3.63
C PHE A 299 11.07 -13.71 4.86
N CYS A 300 11.23 -13.12 6.05
CA CYS A 300 11.62 -13.84 7.27
C CYS A 300 10.64 -13.71 8.43
N GLY A 301 9.72 -12.74 8.37
CA GLY A 301 8.85 -12.39 9.51
C GLY A 301 7.63 -13.27 9.68
N GLY A 302 7.44 -14.31 8.85
CA GLY A 302 6.31 -15.23 8.97
C GLY A 302 4.94 -14.58 8.85
N LEU A 303 4.82 -13.51 8.05
CA LEU A 303 3.56 -12.79 7.91
C LEU A 303 2.46 -13.69 7.35
N ARG A 304 1.24 -13.50 7.85
CA ARG A 304 0.02 -14.06 7.27
C ARG A 304 -0.73 -12.90 6.62
N VAL A 305 -0.80 -12.91 5.29
CA VAL A 305 -1.34 -11.80 4.49
C VAL A 305 -2.67 -12.23 3.89
N TYR A 306 -3.75 -11.66 4.38
CA TYR A 306 -5.09 -11.90 3.87
C TYR A 306 -5.42 -10.85 2.82
N THR A 307 -5.64 -11.31 1.59
CA THR A 307 -5.86 -10.44 0.45
C THR A 307 -7.32 -10.38 0.01
N THR A 308 -7.61 -9.43 -0.86
CA THR A 308 -8.95 -9.21 -1.41
C THR A 308 -9.27 -10.11 -2.60
N LEU A 309 -8.26 -10.72 -3.24
CA LEU A 309 -8.43 -11.52 -4.45
C LEU A 309 -9.28 -12.76 -4.16
N ASN A 310 -10.29 -13.00 -5.02
CA ASN A 310 -11.03 -14.26 -5.04
C ASN A 310 -10.43 -15.19 -6.09
N TYR A 311 -9.95 -16.36 -5.67
CA TYR A 311 -9.21 -17.25 -6.58
C TYR A 311 -10.09 -17.89 -7.65
N GLU A 312 -11.38 -18.12 -7.35
CA GLU A 312 -12.34 -18.62 -8.33
C GLU A 312 -12.55 -17.59 -9.45
N MET A 313 -12.75 -16.31 -9.12
CA MET A 313 -12.83 -15.21 -10.09
C MET A 313 -11.51 -15.00 -10.86
N GLN A 314 -10.37 -15.16 -10.20
CA GLN A 314 -9.06 -15.07 -10.82
C GLN A 314 -8.88 -16.06 -11.95
N LYS A 315 -9.22 -17.34 -11.72
CA LYS A 315 -9.15 -18.38 -12.75
C LYS A 315 -10.03 -18.07 -13.96
N ILE A 316 -11.20 -17.51 -13.73
CA ILE A 316 -12.10 -17.09 -14.81
C ILE A 316 -11.47 -15.96 -15.62
N ALA A 317 -10.87 -14.95 -14.95
CA ALA A 317 -10.21 -13.83 -15.61
C ALA A 317 -9.00 -14.29 -16.46
N GLU A 318 -8.16 -15.18 -15.91
CA GLU A 318 -7.02 -15.75 -16.63
C GLU A 318 -7.44 -16.52 -17.87
N LYS A 319 -8.49 -17.36 -17.76
CA LYS A 319 -9.02 -18.11 -18.89
C LYS A 319 -9.63 -17.20 -19.95
N ALA A 320 -10.49 -16.26 -19.55
CA ALA A 320 -11.17 -15.35 -20.47
C ALA A 320 -10.17 -14.47 -21.24
N LEU A 321 -9.15 -13.93 -20.57
CA LEU A 321 -8.12 -13.12 -21.21
C LEU A 321 -7.28 -13.94 -22.19
N ARG A 322 -6.79 -15.10 -21.77
CA ARG A 322 -5.94 -15.98 -22.60
C ARG A 322 -6.67 -16.44 -23.87
N GLU A 323 -7.90 -16.91 -23.72
CA GLU A 323 -8.73 -17.35 -24.86
C GLU A 323 -9.07 -16.18 -25.78
N GLY A 324 -9.40 -15.02 -25.19
CA GLY A 324 -9.72 -13.79 -25.94
C GLY A 324 -8.56 -13.30 -26.80
N VAL A 325 -7.36 -13.21 -26.23
CA VAL A 325 -6.14 -12.80 -26.96
C VAL A 325 -5.77 -13.83 -28.02
N LYS A 326 -5.73 -15.13 -27.67
CA LYS A 326 -5.40 -16.23 -28.59
C LYS A 326 -6.31 -16.24 -29.83
N LYS A 327 -7.60 -15.94 -29.67
CA LYS A 327 -8.56 -15.85 -30.77
C LYS A 327 -8.17 -14.83 -31.82
N TYR A 328 -7.55 -13.71 -31.40
CA TYR A 328 -7.22 -12.57 -32.28
C TYR A 328 -5.72 -12.46 -32.59
N GLU A 329 -4.88 -13.33 -32.05
CA GLU A 329 -3.42 -13.29 -32.16
C GLU A 329 -2.97 -13.23 -33.63
N LYS A 330 -3.30 -14.25 -34.42
CA LYS A 330 -2.91 -14.31 -35.84
C LYS A 330 -3.69 -13.33 -36.73
N ALA A 331 -5.01 -13.30 -36.57
CA ALA A 331 -5.89 -12.52 -37.46
C ALA A 331 -5.78 -11.00 -37.23
N ARG A 332 -5.49 -10.57 -36.00
CA ARG A 332 -5.48 -9.17 -35.60
C ARG A 332 -4.14 -8.69 -35.04
N ARG A 333 -3.13 -9.54 -34.99
CA ARG A 333 -1.80 -9.23 -34.42
C ARG A 333 -1.91 -8.71 -32.98
N VAL A 334 -2.69 -9.38 -32.14
CA VAL A 334 -2.83 -9.09 -30.71
C VAL A 334 -1.95 -10.07 -29.97
N THR A 335 -0.92 -9.61 -29.26
CA THR A 335 0.05 -10.48 -28.58
C THR A 335 -0.09 -10.47 -27.06
N GLU A 336 -0.63 -9.36 -26.51
CA GLU A 336 -0.70 -9.15 -25.07
C GLU A 336 -2.04 -8.59 -24.62
N GLY A 337 -2.30 -8.76 -23.31
CA GLY A 337 -3.45 -8.18 -22.66
C GLY A 337 -3.33 -8.19 -21.14
N CYS A 338 -4.17 -7.41 -20.50
CA CYS A 338 -4.34 -7.46 -19.06
C CYS A 338 -5.81 -7.26 -18.66
N PHE A 339 -6.12 -7.72 -17.45
CA PHE A 339 -7.46 -7.67 -16.91
C PHE A 339 -7.42 -7.41 -15.40
N VAL A 340 -8.26 -6.50 -14.91
CA VAL A 340 -8.42 -6.24 -13.48
C VAL A 340 -9.89 -6.04 -13.16
N ALA A 341 -10.36 -6.69 -12.08
CA ALA A 341 -11.72 -6.55 -11.58
C ALA A 341 -11.71 -6.10 -10.12
N LEU A 342 -12.57 -5.12 -9.82
CA LEU A 342 -12.72 -4.54 -8.49
C LEU A 342 -14.16 -4.66 -8.00
N GLU A 343 -14.31 -4.70 -6.69
CA GLU A 343 -15.58 -4.49 -6.00
C GLU A 343 -15.70 -3.00 -5.63
N PRO A 344 -16.66 -2.27 -6.19
CA PRO A 344 -16.69 -0.81 -6.09
C PRO A 344 -16.91 -0.27 -4.68
N ALA A 345 -17.72 -0.98 -3.88
CA ALA A 345 -18.08 -0.54 -2.53
C ALA A 345 -16.92 -0.64 -1.52
N THR A 346 -15.97 -1.54 -1.77
CA THR A 346 -14.85 -1.81 -0.87
C THR A 346 -13.49 -1.45 -1.46
N GLY A 347 -13.41 -1.20 -2.77
CA GLY A 347 -12.14 -1.05 -3.49
C GLY A 347 -11.36 -2.36 -3.65
N TYR A 348 -11.93 -3.51 -3.27
CA TYR A 348 -11.25 -4.80 -3.26
C TYR A 348 -10.90 -5.27 -4.66
N VAL A 349 -9.62 -5.63 -4.87
CA VAL A 349 -9.15 -6.26 -6.10
C VAL A 349 -9.58 -7.74 -6.11
N ARG A 350 -10.63 -8.07 -6.86
CA ARG A 350 -11.19 -9.43 -6.92
C ARG A 350 -10.48 -10.35 -7.91
N ALA A 351 -9.90 -9.78 -8.97
CA ALA A 351 -9.05 -10.49 -9.93
C ALA A 351 -8.03 -9.56 -10.57
N MET A 352 -6.82 -10.04 -10.87
CA MET A 352 -5.76 -9.28 -11.53
C MET A 352 -4.91 -10.18 -12.41
N VAL A 353 -4.93 -9.96 -13.71
CA VAL A 353 -4.12 -10.68 -14.71
C VAL A 353 -3.28 -9.66 -15.47
N GLY A 354 -1.99 -9.60 -15.17
CA GLY A 354 -1.08 -8.58 -15.72
C GLY A 354 -0.52 -8.89 -17.10
N SER A 355 -0.67 -10.12 -17.58
CA SER A 355 -0.21 -10.60 -18.89
C SER A 355 -0.92 -11.90 -19.25
N VAL A 356 -1.02 -12.21 -20.55
CA VAL A 356 -1.45 -13.55 -21.04
C VAL A 356 -0.41 -14.63 -20.74
N ASN A 357 0.85 -14.23 -20.61
CA ASN A 357 1.94 -15.10 -20.17
C ASN A 357 2.08 -15.04 -18.62
N PRO A 358 1.75 -16.10 -17.88
CA PRO A 358 1.83 -16.12 -16.42
C PRO A 358 3.27 -15.96 -15.92
N ASN A 359 4.27 -16.25 -16.73
CA ASN A 359 5.69 -16.10 -16.40
C ASN A 359 6.22 -14.67 -16.68
N SER A 360 5.41 -13.80 -17.26
CA SER A 360 5.80 -12.39 -17.44
C SER A 360 5.97 -11.71 -16.10
N HIS A 361 7.07 -10.98 -15.92
CA HIS A 361 7.32 -10.17 -14.72
C HIS A 361 6.66 -8.81 -14.76
N TYR A 362 6.23 -8.38 -15.93
CA TYR A 362 5.60 -7.09 -16.12
C TYR A 362 4.09 -7.19 -15.94
N ASN A 363 3.62 -6.58 -14.85
CA ASN A 363 2.19 -6.50 -14.56
C ASN A 363 1.61 -5.22 -15.18
N ARG A 364 1.00 -5.34 -16.35
CA ARG A 364 0.43 -4.22 -17.11
C ARG A 364 -0.73 -3.53 -16.41
N CYS A 365 -1.35 -4.20 -15.42
CA CYS A 365 -2.42 -3.58 -14.63
C CYS A 365 -1.90 -2.44 -13.73
N THR A 366 -0.63 -2.51 -13.26
CA THR A 366 -0.13 -1.69 -12.15
C THR A 366 1.25 -1.06 -12.39
N GLN A 367 2.00 -1.50 -13.42
CA GLN A 367 3.38 -1.06 -13.65
C GLN A 367 3.52 -0.12 -14.85
N GLY A 368 4.63 0.65 -14.83
CA GLY A 368 4.99 1.59 -15.89
C GLY A 368 4.06 2.79 -15.98
N TYR A 369 4.13 3.47 -17.10
CA TYR A 369 3.29 4.66 -17.39
C TYR A 369 1.83 4.31 -17.73
N GLY A 370 1.50 3.01 -17.78
CA GLY A 370 0.20 2.54 -18.23
C GLY A 370 0.08 2.51 -19.76
N ARG A 371 -1.16 2.53 -20.24
CA ARG A 371 -1.52 2.45 -21.66
C ARG A 371 -2.46 3.59 -22.02
N GLN A 372 -2.40 4.05 -23.27
CA GLN A 372 -3.24 5.15 -23.72
C GLN A 372 -4.72 4.74 -23.72
N PRO A 373 -5.60 5.41 -22.94
CA PRO A 373 -7.00 4.98 -22.78
C PRO A 373 -7.88 5.28 -23.99
N GLY A 374 -7.45 6.19 -24.85
CA GLY A 374 -8.25 6.64 -26.00
C GLY A 374 -9.64 7.08 -25.54
N SER A 375 -10.65 6.71 -26.30
CA SER A 375 -12.06 7.11 -26.05
C SER A 375 -12.63 6.67 -24.70
N ALA A 376 -11.96 5.81 -23.92
CA ALA A 376 -12.40 5.47 -22.57
C ALA A 376 -12.29 6.68 -21.62
N PHE A 377 -11.43 7.65 -21.94
CA PHE A 377 -11.28 8.86 -21.13
C PHE A 377 -12.44 9.87 -21.30
N LYS A 378 -13.25 9.79 -22.37
CA LYS A 378 -14.36 10.72 -22.64
C LYS A 378 -15.37 10.85 -21.51
N VAL A 379 -15.52 9.82 -20.71
CA VAL A 379 -16.50 9.79 -19.59
C VAL A 379 -16.21 10.93 -18.62
N PHE A 380 -14.94 11.21 -18.30
CA PHE A 380 -14.56 12.28 -17.37
C PHE A 380 -14.91 13.68 -17.93
N VAL A 381 -14.87 13.85 -19.23
CA VAL A 381 -15.29 15.10 -19.90
C VAL A 381 -16.77 15.37 -19.64
N TYR A 382 -17.61 14.37 -19.83
CA TYR A 382 -19.05 14.53 -19.67
C TYR A 382 -19.46 14.60 -18.19
N VAL A 383 -18.75 13.91 -17.28
CA VAL A 383 -18.91 14.11 -15.84
C VAL A 383 -18.68 15.58 -15.47
N ALA A 384 -17.58 16.15 -15.95
CA ALA A 384 -17.26 17.56 -15.69
C ALA A 384 -18.35 18.51 -16.23
N ALA A 385 -18.90 18.22 -17.43
CA ALA A 385 -19.98 19.01 -18.01
C ALA A 385 -21.30 18.90 -17.22
N PHE A 386 -21.68 17.70 -16.76
CA PHE A 386 -22.86 17.50 -15.94
C PHE A 386 -22.74 18.20 -14.58
N GLU A 387 -21.57 18.16 -13.96
CA GLU A 387 -21.32 18.78 -12.65
C GLU A 387 -21.24 20.31 -12.71
N LYS A 388 -20.54 20.86 -13.70
CA LYS A 388 -20.18 22.29 -13.75
C LYS A 388 -21.14 23.12 -14.62
N LEU A 389 -21.59 22.56 -15.75
CA LEU A 389 -22.46 23.26 -16.68
C LEU A 389 -23.95 22.91 -16.51
N GLY A 390 -24.27 21.94 -15.64
CA GLY A 390 -25.64 21.48 -15.42
C GLY A 390 -26.26 20.80 -16.65
N TRP A 391 -25.43 20.36 -17.61
CA TRP A 391 -25.90 19.67 -18.79
C TRP A 391 -26.55 18.32 -18.42
N THR A 392 -27.31 17.78 -19.35
CA THR A 392 -28.02 16.50 -19.20
C THR A 392 -27.64 15.55 -20.34
N PRO A 393 -27.97 14.26 -20.28
CA PRO A 393 -27.76 13.31 -21.37
C PRO A 393 -28.37 13.75 -22.69
N GLU A 394 -29.47 14.52 -22.64
CA GLU A 394 -30.16 15.04 -23.84
C GLU A 394 -29.58 16.35 -24.37
N HIS A 395 -28.62 16.97 -23.68
CA HIS A 395 -27.94 18.16 -24.18
C HIS A 395 -27.25 17.87 -25.53
N ARG A 396 -27.44 18.76 -26.51
CA ARG A 396 -26.98 18.57 -27.86
C ARG A 396 -25.67 19.34 -28.15
N VAL A 397 -24.63 18.60 -28.53
CA VAL A 397 -23.30 19.16 -28.80
C VAL A 397 -22.99 19.13 -30.32
N PRO A 398 -22.43 20.21 -30.88
CA PRO A 398 -22.06 20.24 -32.31
C PRO A 398 -21.07 19.15 -32.71
N ASN A 399 -21.25 18.57 -33.92
CA ASN A 399 -20.36 17.57 -34.51
C ASN A 399 -19.85 17.99 -35.87
N TYR A 400 -19.39 19.26 -36.00
CA TYR A 400 -18.86 19.78 -37.25
C TYR A 400 -17.33 19.77 -37.24
N ARG A 401 -16.73 19.51 -38.42
CA ARG A 401 -15.27 19.57 -38.56
C ARG A 401 -14.81 21.01 -38.36
N ARG A 402 -13.89 21.23 -37.45
CA ARG A 402 -13.26 22.51 -37.16
C ARG A 402 -11.83 22.36 -36.68
N GLU A 403 -11.10 23.44 -36.73
CA GLU A 403 -9.77 23.57 -36.15
C GLU A 403 -9.88 23.95 -34.68
N PHE A 404 -8.98 23.40 -33.90
CA PHE A 404 -8.80 23.74 -32.50
C PHE A 404 -7.39 24.29 -32.29
N VAL A 405 -7.27 25.41 -31.60
CA VAL A 405 -5.99 26.01 -31.22
C VAL A 405 -5.77 25.78 -29.74
N SER A 406 -4.63 25.21 -29.37
CA SER A 406 -4.26 24.98 -28.00
C SER A 406 -2.86 25.52 -27.76
N GLY A 407 -2.75 26.60 -26.98
CA GLY A 407 -1.51 27.09 -26.36
C GLY A 407 -0.31 27.31 -27.27
N GLY A 408 -0.48 28.02 -28.41
CA GLY A 408 0.64 28.38 -29.29
C GLY A 408 1.14 27.29 -30.22
N SER A 409 0.48 26.13 -30.27
CA SER A 409 0.77 25.03 -31.19
C SER A 409 0.07 25.22 -32.56
N LYS A 410 0.53 24.44 -33.55
CA LYS A 410 -0.14 24.38 -34.86
C LYS A 410 -1.62 24.00 -34.70
N PRO A 411 -2.53 24.51 -35.55
CA PRO A 411 -3.94 24.17 -35.56
C PRO A 411 -4.13 22.65 -35.63
N TRP A 412 -4.96 22.11 -34.71
CA TRP A 412 -5.27 20.69 -34.65
C TRP A 412 -6.66 20.42 -35.22
N ILE A 413 -6.74 19.51 -36.20
CA ILE A 413 -7.99 19.11 -36.85
C ILE A 413 -8.28 17.65 -36.48
N PRO A 414 -8.99 17.37 -35.36
CA PRO A 414 -9.36 16.04 -35.01
C PRO A 414 -10.38 15.42 -35.98
N ARG A 415 -10.34 14.08 -36.09
CA ARG A 415 -11.26 13.32 -36.91
C ARG A 415 -12.14 12.41 -36.06
N ASN A 416 -13.43 12.26 -36.47
CA ASN A 416 -14.22 11.17 -35.94
C ASN A 416 -13.72 9.85 -36.53
N TYR A 417 -13.86 8.76 -35.74
CA TYR A 417 -13.35 7.44 -36.15
C TYR A 417 -13.99 6.94 -37.46
N ASP A 418 -15.30 7.22 -37.64
CA ASP A 418 -16.05 6.85 -38.85
C ASP A 418 -15.91 7.87 -40.01
N GLY A 419 -15.14 8.92 -39.79
CA GLY A 419 -14.99 10.03 -40.76
C GLY A 419 -16.24 10.88 -40.98
N LYS A 420 -17.33 10.65 -40.27
CA LYS A 420 -18.61 11.33 -40.44
C LYS A 420 -18.72 12.55 -39.53
N TYR A 421 -19.23 13.62 -40.09
CA TYR A 421 -19.47 14.92 -39.42
C TYR A 421 -20.91 15.36 -39.65
N GLY A 422 -21.30 16.40 -38.93
CA GLY A 422 -22.59 17.05 -39.08
C GLY A 422 -23.57 16.71 -37.97
N GLY A 423 -24.60 17.57 -37.84
CA GLY A 423 -25.61 17.45 -36.81
C GLY A 423 -25.18 17.86 -35.40
N ARG A 424 -26.10 17.70 -34.50
CA ARG A 424 -25.91 17.96 -33.04
C ARG A 424 -26.44 16.75 -32.26
N PRO A 425 -25.64 15.66 -32.13
CA PRO A 425 -26.04 14.52 -31.35
C PRO A 425 -26.22 14.92 -29.87
N THR A 426 -27.08 14.19 -29.14
CA THR A 426 -27.14 14.30 -27.70
C THR A 426 -25.86 13.74 -27.07
N ILE A 427 -25.55 14.13 -25.83
CA ILE A 427 -24.41 13.58 -25.08
C ILE A 427 -24.52 12.05 -24.99
N LYS A 428 -25.69 11.52 -24.69
CA LYS A 428 -25.96 10.08 -24.69
C LYS A 428 -25.57 9.41 -26.01
N GLN A 429 -26.00 9.99 -27.15
CA GLN A 429 -25.65 9.50 -28.47
C GLN A 429 -24.13 9.63 -28.74
N ALA A 430 -23.51 10.75 -28.34
CA ALA A 430 -22.08 10.98 -28.51
C ALA A 430 -21.21 10.01 -27.75
N ILE A 431 -21.59 9.67 -26.52
CA ILE A 431 -20.90 8.65 -25.69
C ILE A 431 -21.11 7.26 -26.28
N ALA A 432 -22.37 6.89 -26.61
CA ALA A 432 -22.71 5.56 -27.11
C ALA A 432 -22.01 5.23 -28.41
N ARG A 433 -21.95 6.20 -29.35
CA ARG A 433 -21.26 6.10 -30.66
C ARG A 433 -19.78 6.45 -30.56
N SER A 434 -19.32 6.91 -29.39
CA SER A 434 -17.92 7.33 -29.16
C SER A 434 -17.40 8.43 -30.09
N ILE A 435 -18.23 9.43 -30.43
CA ILE A 435 -17.90 10.50 -31.35
C ILE A 435 -16.85 11.43 -30.73
N ASN A 436 -15.83 11.86 -31.51
CA ASN A 436 -14.69 12.64 -31.00
C ASN A 436 -15.03 14.12 -30.83
N ILE A 437 -15.59 14.73 -31.87
CA ILE A 437 -15.80 16.20 -31.94
C ILE A 437 -16.70 16.71 -30.78
N PRO A 438 -17.84 16.09 -30.47
CA PRO A 438 -18.64 16.49 -29.29
C PRO A 438 -17.87 16.42 -27.98
N ALA A 439 -17.01 15.41 -27.77
CA ALA A 439 -16.21 15.32 -26.56
C ALA A 439 -15.20 16.47 -26.44
N ILE A 440 -14.54 16.83 -27.55
CA ILE A 440 -13.58 17.95 -27.59
C ILE A 440 -14.29 19.28 -27.34
N ASN A 441 -15.44 19.51 -28.02
CA ASN A 441 -16.26 20.71 -27.80
C ASN A 441 -16.74 20.83 -26.37
N THR A 442 -17.10 19.70 -25.73
CA THR A 442 -17.51 19.67 -24.33
C THR A 442 -16.33 19.99 -23.41
N ALA A 443 -15.14 19.43 -23.66
CA ALA A 443 -13.95 19.72 -22.87
C ALA A 443 -13.50 21.18 -22.99
N GLU A 444 -13.65 21.77 -24.17
CA GLU A 444 -13.40 23.20 -24.39
C GLU A 444 -14.39 24.04 -23.57
N ALA A 445 -15.69 23.69 -23.62
CA ALA A 445 -16.75 24.44 -22.92
C ALA A 445 -16.61 24.35 -21.38
N VAL A 446 -16.22 23.22 -20.83
CA VAL A 446 -16.10 23.02 -19.36
C VAL A 446 -14.71 23.37 -18.84
N GLY A 447 -13.71 23.44 -19.69
CA GLY A 447 -12.31 23.63 -19.37
C GLY A 447 -11.59 22.32 -19.06
N VAL A 448 -10.45 22.08 -19.73
CA VAL A 448 -9.67 20.83 -19.60
C VAL A 448 -9.16 20.62 -18.15
N LYS A 449 -8.83 21.69 -17.44
CA LYS A 449 -8.41 21.61 -16.03
C LYS A 449 -9.50 21.01 -15.14
N THR A 450 -10.76 21.40 -15.36
CA THR A 450 -11.92 20.84 -14.64
C THR A 450 -12.06 19.33 -14.91
N VAL A 451 -11.85 18.91 -16.16
CA VAL A 451 -11.86 17.47 -16.51
C VAL A 451 -10.76 16.71 -15.73
N ILE A 452 -9.57 17.30 -15.63
CA ILE A 452 -8.45 16.72 -14.85
C ILE A 452 -8.81 16.62 -13.36
N GLU A 453 -9.44 17.65 -12.78
CA GLU A 453 -9.87 17.65 -11.39
C GLU A 453 -10.80 16.47 -11.08
N TYR A 454 -11.82 16.24 -11.91
CA TYR A 454 -12.73 15.11 -11.73
C TYR A 454 -12.05 13.77 -11.97
N ALA A 455 -11.17 13.63 -12.97
CA ALA A 455 -10.40 12.42 -13.18
C ALA A 455 -9.51 12.10 -11.95
N ARG A 456 -8.84 13.12 -11.38
CA ARG A 456 -8.05 13.00 -10.13
C ARG A 456 -8.91 12.59 -8.94
N ALA A 457 -10.08 13.23 -8.78
CA ALA A 457 -11.00 12.92 -7.70
C ALA A 457 -11.48 11.46 -7.72
N MET A 458 -11.54 10.84 -8.91
CA MET A 458 -11.90 9.44 -9.12
C MET A 458 -10.71 8.48 -9.11
N GLY A 459 -9.49 8.91 -8.70
CA GLY A 459 -8.35 8.04 -8.50
C GLY A 459 -7.38 7.90 -9.67
N ILE A 460 -7.49 8.71 -10.74
CA ILE A 460 -6.47 8.74 -11.79
C ILE A 460 -5.23 9.49 -11.28
N THR A 461 -4.10 8.79 -11.14
CA THR A 461 -2.83 9.38 -10.66
C THR A 461 -1.83 9.61 -11.80
N ALA A 462 -2.11 9.09 -13.00
CA ALA A 462 -1.29 9.28 -14.20
C ALA A 462 -1.08 10.77 -14.53
N GLU A 463 0.02 11.13 -15.16
CA GLU A 463 0.29 12.49 -15.60
C GLU A 463 -0.72 12.93 -16.66
N LEU A 464 -1.49 14.00 -16.37
CA LEU A 464 -2.52 14.55 -17.24
C LEU A 464 -2.13 15.97 -17.63
N GLU A 465 -1.88 16.18 -18.91
CA GLU A 465 -1.55 17.50 -19.47
C GLU A 465 -2.83 18.22 -19.93
N PRO A 466 -2.94 19.55 -19.69
CA PRO A 466 -4.18 20.29 -19.94
C PRO A 466 -4.37 20.68 -21.42
N TYR A 467 -4.17 19.72 -22.33
CA TYR A 467 -4.43 19.90 -23.75
C TYR A 467 -5.80 19.34 -24.14
N LEU A 468 -6.45 19.94 -25.16
CA LEU A 468 -7.76 19.48 -25.64
C LEU A 468 -7.76 18.02 -26.12
N SER A 469 -6.61 17.47 -26.54
CA SER A 469 -6.46 16.07 -26.91
C SER A 469 -6.75 15.11 -25.75
N LEU A 470 -6.63 15.58 -24.52
CA LEU A 470 -7.05 14.83 -23.31
C LEU A 470 -8.49 14.36 -23.41
N ALA A 471 -9.38 15.16 -24.01
CA ALA A 471 -10.80 14.84 -24.17
C ALA A 471 -11.07 13.52 -24.89
N ILE A 472 -10.15 13.07 -25.71
CA ILE A 472 -10.22 11.81 -26.46
C ILE A 472 -9.16 10.79 -26.02
N GLY A 473 -8.52 11.04 -24.86
CA GLY A 473 -7.51 10.17 -24.26
C GLY A 473 -6.13 10.31 -24.90
N GLY A 474 -5.81 11.47 -25.47
CA GLY A 474 -4.47 11.81 -25.97
C GLY A 474 -3.51 12.15 -24.82
N ILE A 475 -3.12 11.14 -24.05
CA ILE A 475 -2.23 11.20 -22.88
C ILE A 475 -1.17 10.11 -22.99
N LYS A 476 -0.08 10.21 -22.22
CA LYS A 476 1.01 9.20 -22.23
C LYS A 476 0.50 7.81 -21.88
N GLY A 477 -0.33 7.68 -20.86
CA GLY A 477 -0.93 6.42 -20.47
C GLY A 477 -1.60 6.50 -19.10
N VAL A 478 -2.49 5.53 -18.82
CA VAL A 478 -3.13 5.31 -17.51
C VAL A 478 -3.07 3.83 -17.20
N ARG A 479 -2.84 3.48 -15.95
CA ARG A 479 -2.82 2.08 -15.53
C ARG A 479 -4.24 1.50 -15.50
N PRO A 480 -4.44 0.27 -15.98
CA PRO A 480 -5.77 -0.36 -15.99
C PRO A 480 -6.47 -0.41 -14.63
N ILE A 481 -5.73 -0.56 -13.54
CA ILE A 481 -6.29 -0.51 -12.19
C ILE A 481 -6.88 0.88 -11.86
N GLU A 482 -6.25 1.96 -12.31
CA GLU A 482 -6.76 3.32 -12.11
C GLU A 482 -8.05 3.55 -12.90
N MET A 483 -8.10 3.07 -14.14
CA MET A 483 -9.32 3.14 -14.95
C MET A 483 -10.46 2.31 -14.34
N ALA A 484 -10.18 1.10 -13.82
CA ALA A 484 -11.16 0.30 -13.13
C ALA A 484 -11.65 0.99 -11.85
N SER A 485 -10.75 1.58 -11.05
CA SER A 485 -11.08 2.34 -9.84
C SER A 485 -11.96 3.54 -10.14
N ALA A 486 -11.60 4.33 -11.15
CA ALA A 486 -12.36 5.51 -11.56
C ALA A 486 -13.78 5.13 -12.03
N TYR A 487 -13.93 4.07 -12.83
CA TYR A 487 -15.24 3.57 -13.24
C TYR A 487 -16.01 2.90 -12.09
N GLY A 488 -15.29 2.40 -11.06
CA GLY A 488 -15.86 1.95 -9.80
C GLY A 488 -16.68 3.01 -9.10
N THR A 489 -16.30 4.29 -9.25
CA THR A 489 -17.07 5.42 -8.73
C THR A 489 -18.49 5.45 -9.30
N PHE A 490 -18.64 5.17 -10.60
CA PHE A 490 -19.96 5.12 -11.25
C PHE A 490 -20.77 3.91 -10.78
N ALA A 491 -20.13 2.77 -10.60
CA ALA A 491 -20.74 1.55 -10.11
C ALA A 491 -21.17 1.66 -8.63
N ASN A 492 -20.61 2.61 -7.88
CA ASN A 492 -20.84 2.87 -6.45
C ASN A 492 -21.52 4.22 -6.21
N ASP A 493 -22.50 4.55 -7.03
CA ASP A 493 -23.34 5.74 -6.88
C ASP A 493 -22.59 7.06 -6.68
N GLY A 494 -21.47 7.24 -7.37
CA GLY A 494 -20.66 8.46 -7.31
C GLY A 494 -19.72 8.54 -6.11
N ILE A 495 -19.55 7.46 -5.37
CA ILE A 495 -18.64 7.33 -4.24
C ILE A 495 -17.38 6.61 -4.70
N HIS A 496 -16.24 7.29 -4.63
CA HIS A 496 -14.92 6.69 -4.89
C HIS A 496 -14.38 6.03 -3.63
N VAL A 497 -13.88 4.80 -3.80
CA VAL A 497 -13.16 4.03 -2.77
C VAL A 497 -11.79 3.67 -3.32
N GLU A 498 -10.75 3.92 -2.54
CA GLU A 498 -9.37 3.56 -2.93
C GLU A 498 -9.21 2.06 -3.12
N THR A 499 -8.38 1.67 -4.10
CA THR A 499 -8.15 0.25 -4.37
C THR A 499 -7.39 -0.43 -3.24
N CYS A 500 -7.90 -1.57 -2.80
CA CYS A 500 -7.29 -2.38 -1.76
C CYS A 500 -6.99 -3.80 -2.27
N SER A 501 -5.77 -4.27 -1.99
CA SER A 501 -5.35 -5.65 -2.28
C SER A 501 -5.07 -6.47 -1.03
N ILE A 502 -4.86 -5.83 0.12
CA ILE A 502 -4.54 -6.46 1.41
C ILE A 502 -5.59 -6.05 2.42
N VAL A 503 -6.34 -7.00 2.95
CA VAL A 503 -7.37 -6.76 3.98
C VAL A 503 -6.72 -6.73 5.35
N ARG A 504 -5.86 -7.73 5.63
CA ARG A 504 -5.27 -7.89 6.95
C ARG A 504 -3.86 -8.46 6.85
N VAL A 505 -2.98 -8.02 7.72
CA VAL A 505 -1.66 -8.61 7.93
C VAL A 505 -1.53 -8.97 9.40
N THR A 506 -1.15 -10.24 9.67
CA THR A 506 -0.81 -10.69 11.03
C THR A 506 0.64 -11.18 11.05
N ASN A 507 1.24 -11.23 12.24
CA ASN A 507 2.50 -11.92 12.45
C ASN A 507 2.29 -13.45 12.53
N ALA A 508 3.38 -14.20 12.74
CA ALA A 508 3.34 -15.66 12.88
C ALA A 508 2.50 -16.13 14.09
N ARG A 509 2.38 -15.30 15.13
CA ARG A 509 1.58 -15.58 16.33
C ARG A 509 0.10 -15.30 16.17
N GLY A 510 -0.30 -14.67 15.04
CA GLY A 510 -1.69 -14.27 14.77
C GLY A 510 -2.03 -12.86 15.25
N ASP A 511 -1.08 -12.08 15.82
CA ASP A 511 -1.33 -10.70 16.22
C ASP A 511 -1.54 -9.83 14.97
N ILE A 512 -2.55 -8.97 14.99
CA ILE A 512 -2.90 -8.10 13.88
C ILE A 512 -1.89 -6.94 13.81
N ILE A 513 -1.17 -6.83 12.69
CA ILE A 513 -0.25 -5.72 12.39
C ILE A 513 -0.98 -4.60 11.64
N GLU A 514 -1.85 -4.98 10.70
CA GLU A 514 -2.58 -4.06 9.83
C GLU A 514 -3.96 -4.64 9.52
N ASP A 515 -4.96 -3.78 9.56
CA ASP A 515 -6.33 -4.11 9.16
C ASP A 515 -6.90 -2.96 8.32
N TYR A 516 -7.41 -3.29 7.13
CA TYR A 516 -7.90 -2.30 6.18
C TYR A 516 -9.38 -2.06 6.37
N LEU A 517 -9.75 -0.79 6.36
CA LEU A 517 -11.11 -0.29 6.36
C LEU A 517 -11.38 0.44 5.07
N PRO A 518 -12.39 0.03 4.29
CA PRO A 518 -12.82 0.81 3.15
C PRO A 518 -13.35 2.19 3.59
N GLU A 519 -12.79 3.24 3.02
CA GLU A 519 -13.29 4.60 3.20
C GLU A 519 -13.77 5.13 1.85
N GLY A 520 -15.07 5.43 1.75
CA GLY A 520 -15.68 5.97 0.55
C GLY A 520 -15.83 7.49 0.64
N ARG A 521 -15.53 8.18 -0.48
CA ARG A 521 -15.72 9.63 -0.59
C ARG A 521 -16.62 9.93 -1.78
N ARG A 522 -17.73 10.64 -1.58
CA ARG A 522 -18.57 11.11 -2.69
C ARG A 522 -17.79 12.15 -3.50
N VAL A 523 -17.59 11.88 -4.78
CA VAL A 523 -16.81 12.73 -5.71
C VAL A 523 -17.65 13.34 -6.81
N ILE A 524 -18.81 12.76 -7.10
CA ILE A 524 -19.83 13.32 -7.99
C ILE A 524 -21.20 13.21 -7.36
N LYS A 525 -22.11 14.10 -7.75
CA LYS A 525 -23.49 14.10 -7.27
C LYS A 525 -24.22 12.85 -7.77
N GLN A 526 -25.19 12.36 -7.00
CA GLN A 526 -26.00 11.20 -7.35
C GLN A 526 -26.71 11.40 -8.72
N ARG A 527 -27.25 12.59 -8.98
CA ARG A 527 -27.84 12.94 -10.27
C ARG A 527 -26.84 12.81 -11.42
N THR A 528 -25.60 13.28 -11.25
CA THR A 528 -24.55 13.15 -12.26
C THR A 528 -24.21 11.69 -12.50
N ASN A 529 -24.16 10.89 -11.43
CA ASN A 529 -23.94 9.46 -11.54
C ASN A 529 -25.06 8.79 -12.36
N ALA A 530 -26.32 9.11 -12.09
CA ALA A 530 -27.45 8.59 -12.87
C ALA A 530 -27.35 8.93 -14.36
N TYR A 531 -26.94 10.16 -14.69
CA TYR A 531 -26.74 10.58 -16.08
C TYR A 531 -25.60 9.82 -16.79
N ILE A 532 -24.48 9.60 -16.09
CA ILE A 532 -23.37 8.81 -16.64
C ILE A 532 -23.77 7.35 -16.78
N ASP A 533 -24.47 6.78 -15.79
CA ASP A 533 -24.96 5.41 -15.84
C ASP A 533 -25.87 5.16 -17.05
N GLU A 534 -26.82 6.07 -17.29
CA GLU A 534 -27.67 6.05 -18.48
C GLU A 534 -26.85 6.09 -19.79
N CYS A 535 -25.89 6.99 -19.88
CA CYS A 535 -25.02 7.10 -21.04
C CYS A 535 -24.16 5.85 -21.27
N LEU A 536 -23.60 5.26 -20.22
CA LEU A 536 -22.77 4.06 -20.32
C LEU A 536 -23.61 2.80 -20.58
N ARG A 537 -24.87 2.76 -20.11
CA ARG A 537 -25.83 1.76 -20.51
C ARG A 537 -26.10 1.80 -22.00
N ALA A 538 -26.26 3.00 -22.59
CA ALA A 538 -26.48 3.18 -24.02
C ALA A 538 -25.30 2.66 -24.87
N VAL A 539 -24.04 2.74 -24.41
CA VAL A 539 -22.87 2.16 -25.10
C VAL A 539 -23.03 0.67 -25.34
N VAL A 540 -23.66 -0.05 -24.38
CA VAL A 540 -23.80 -1.51 -24.42
C VAL A 540 -25.14 -1.92 -25.07
N MET A 541 -26.23 -1.26 -24.69
CA MET A 541 -27.59 -1.73 -25.01
C MET A 541 -28.14 -1.18 -26.32
N GLU A 542 -27.75 0.05 -26.72
CA GLU A 542 -28.29 0.63 -27.93
C GLU A 542 -27.74 -0.05 -29.21
N PRO A 543 -28.56 -0.12 -30.29
CA PRO A 543 -28.13 -0.73 -31.56
C PRO A 543 -26.87 -0.08 -32.16
N TYR A 544 -26.70 1.21 -31.96
CA TYR A 544 -25.54 2.00 -32.40
C TYR A 544 -24.39 2.05 -31.39
N GLY A 545 -24.53 1.39 -30.24
CA GLY A 545 -23.52 1.37 -29.18
C GLY A 545 -22.25 0.60 -29.59
N THR A 546 -21.09 1.10 -29.15
CA THR A 546 -19.79 0.50 -29.48
C THR A 546 -19.45 -0.74 -28.66
N GLY A 547 -20.14 -0.96 -27.54
CA GLY A 547 -19.91 -2.04 -26.57
C GLY A 547 -20.87 -3.23 -26.67
N LYS A 548 -21.59 -3.40 -27.78
CA LYS A 548 -22.66 -4.39 -27.97
C LYS A 548 -22.29 -5.83 -27.59
N ASN A 549 -21.04 -6.21 -27.73
CA ASN A 549 -20.57 -7.56 -27.40
C ASN A 549 -20.58 -7.86 -25.88
N ALA A 550 -20.82 -6.84 -25.05
CA ALA A 550 -21.05 -7.00 -23.60
C ALA A 550 -22.53 -7.17 -23.22
N ARG A 551 -23.47 -7.01 -24.17
CA ARG A 551 -24.94 -6.95 -23.94
C ARG A 551 -25.53 -8.16 -23.20
N ALA A 552 -24.92 -9.34 -23.34
CA ALA A 552 -25.41 -10.55 -22.69
C ALA A 552 -25.29 -10.50 -21.15
N VAL A 553 -24.48 -9.59 -20.59
CA VAL A 553 -24.41 -9.37 -19.16
C VAL A 553 -25.60 -8.48 -18.72
N PRO A 554 -26.49 -8.96 -17.86
CA PRO A 554 -27.59 -8.17 -17.35
C PRO A 554 -27.07 -6.87 -16.68
N GLU A 555 -27.77 -5.77 -16.90
CA GLU A 555 -27.43 -4.46 -16.31
C GLU A 555 -26.00 -3.99 -16.61
N ALA A 556 -25.41 -4.40 -17.74
CA ALA A 556 -24.08 -3.97 -18.13
C ALA A 556 -24.02 -2.49 -18.49
N ARG A 557 -23.01 -1.80 -18.01
CA ARG A 557 -22.56 -0.46 -18.38
C ARG A 557 -21.12 -0.53 -18.83
N GLY A 558 -20.70 0.33 -19.72
CA GLY A 558 -19.29 0.33 -20.09
C GLY A 558 -18.92 1.32 -21.20
N LYS A 559 -17.63 1.40 -21.46
CA LYS A 559 -17.06 2.26 -22.50
C LYS A 559 -15.92 1.55 -23.21
N THR A 560 -15.91 1.65 -24.53
CA THR A 560 -14.81 1.20 -25.38
C THR A 560 -13.74 2.28 -25.50
N GLY A 561 -12.48 1.88 -25.51
CA GLY A 561 -11.33 2.69 -25.88
C GLY A 561 -10.63 2.07 -27.08
N THR A 562 -10.13 2.91 -27.97
CA THR A 562 -9.25 2.54 -29.10
C THR A 562 -8.40 3.74 -29.41
N THR A 563 -7.10 3.54 -29.55
CA THR A 563 -6.16 4.60 -29.92
C THR A 563 -6.00 4.66 -31.44
N ASN A 564 -5.42 5.75 -31.93
CA ASN A 564 -5.03 5.86 -33.31
C ASN A 564 -4.08 4.71 -33.67
N ASP A 565 -4.17 4.25 -34.94
CA ASP A 565 -3.39 3.14 -35.48
C ASP A 565 -3.63 1.78 -34.78
N ASP A 566 -4.75 1.63 -34.04
CA ASP A 566 -5.14 0.39 -33.36
C ASP A 566 -4.04 -0.18 -32.42
N ARG A 567 -3.28 0.67 -31.70
CA ARG A 567 -2.20 0.23 -30.79
C ARG A 567 -2.72 -0.26 -29.47
N ASP A 568 -3.79 0.38 -28.96
CA ASP A 568 -4.43 0.03 -27.69
C ASP A 568 -5.93 -0.15 -27.88
N ALA A 569 -6.46 -1.22 -27.32
CA ALA A 569 -7.88 -1.48 -27.30
C ALA A 569 -8.33 -1.74 -25.85
N TRP A 570 -9.45 -1.10 -25.45
CA TRP A 570 -9.98 -1.14 -24.09
C TRP A 570 -11.47 -1.43 -24.05
N PHE A 571 -11.87 -2.12 -23.00
CA PHE A 571 -13.25 -2.09 -22.53
C PHE A 571 -13.23 -1.99 -21.01
N ILE A 572 -13.82 -0.95 -20.47
CA ILE A 572 -14.06 -0.79 -19.04
C ILE A 572 -15.57 -0.80 -18.85
N GLY A 573 -16.04 -1.69 -17.99
CA GLY A 573 -17.46 -1.80 -17.74
C GLY A 573 -17.75 -2.30 -16.32
N TYR A 574 -19.01 -2.14 -15.91
CA TYR A 574 -19.48 -2.52 -14.59
C TYR A 574 -20.92 -2.99 -14.61
N VAL A 575 -21.32 -3.67 -13.54
CA VAL A 575 -22.70 -3.89 -13.13
C VAL A 575 -22.91 -3.12 -11.84
N PRO A 576 -23.89 -2.18 -11.77
CA PRO A 576 -24.09 -1.32 -10.61
C PRO A 576 -24.14 -2.10 -9.29
N GLY A 577 -23.43 -1.61 -8.28
CA GLY A 577 -23.36 -2.20 -6.94
C GLY A 577 -22.66 -3.56 -6.83
N LYS A 578 -22.11 -4.11 -7.95
CA LYS A 578 -21.50 -5.46 -7.93
C LYS A 578 -20.01 -5.44 -8.27
N LEU A 579 -19.67 -5.42 -9.55
CA LEU A 579 -18.29 -5.52 -10.02
C LEU A 579 -18.03 -4.50 -11.13
N VAL A 580 -16.81 -3.96 -11.14
CA VAL A 580 -16.24 -3.19 -12.24
C VAL A 580 -14.99 -3.90 -12.74
N ALA A 581 -14.77 -3.94 -14.06
CA ALA A 581 -13.54 -4.50 -14.60
C ALA A 581 -13.04 -3.72 -15.83
N ALA A 582 -11.71 -3.63 -15.93
CA ALA A 582 -11.00 -3.08 -17.06
C ALA A 582 -10.24 -4.19 -17.80
N CYS A 583 -10.45 -4.28 -19.10
CA CYS A 583 -9.73 -5.13 -20.04
C CYS A 583 -8.97 -4.27 -21.03
N TRP A 584 -7.68 -4.54 -21.19
CA TRP A 584 -6.84 -3.96 -22.24
C TRP A 584 -6.18 -5.07 -23.05
N VAL A 585 -6.02 -4.84 -24.35
CA VAL A 585 -5.19 -5.65 -25.25
C VAL A 585 -4.37 -4.76 -26.16
N GLY A 586 -3.18 -5.23 -26.57
CA GLY A 586 -2.25 -4.52 -27.43
C GLY A 586 -0.96 -5.31 -27.64
N ASN A 587 0.10 -4.62 -28.06
CA ASN A 587 1.44 -5.15 -28.23
C ASN A 587 2.45 -4.37 -27.39
N ASP A 588 3.44 -5.05 -26.80
CA ASP A 588 4.43 -4.39 -25.93
C ASP A 588 5.43 -3.55 -26.72
N ASP A 589 5.73 -3.95 -27.94
CA ASP A 589 6.62 -3.27 -28.88
C ASP A 589 5.93 -2.10 -29.63
N TRP A 590 4.71 -1.73 -29.23
CA TRP A 590 3.92 -0.67 -29.85
C TRP A 590 3.56 -0.91 -31.33
N THR A 591 3.78 -2.11 -31.86
CA THR A 591 3.33 -2.44 -33.21
C THR A 591 1.81 -2.35 -33.29
N PRO A 592 1.25 -1.74 -34.36
CA PRO A 592 -0.18 -1.65 -34.56
C PRO A 592 -0.85 -3.02 -34.69
N MET A 593 -1.97 -3.17 -34.02
CA MET A 593 -2.88 -4.29 -34.27
C MET A 593 -3.61 -4.08 -35.59
N LYS A 594 -4.30 -5.08 -36.09
CA LYS A 594 -5.01 -5.03 -37.36
C LYS A 594 -6.52 -4.95 -37.12
N ARG A 595 -7.10 -3.75 -37.11
CA ARG A 595 -8.55 -3.49 -36.87
C ARG A 595 -9.05 -4.17 -35.58
N ALA A 596 -8.23 -4.12 -34.52
CA ALA A 596 -8.57 -4.65 -33.20
C ALA A 596 -9.02 -3.47 -32.31
N TYR A 597 -10.31 -3.32 -32.12
CA TYR A 597 -10.90 -2.28 -31.28
C TYR A 597 -11.57 -2.86 -30.03
N GLY A 598 -11.73 -2.05 -29.01
CA GLY A 598 -12.15 -2.49 -27.67
C GLY A 598 -13.48 -3.25 -27.65
N GLY A 599 -14.46 -2.82 -28.48
CA GLY A 599 -15.74 -3.51 -28.58
C GLY A 599 -15.65 -4.91 -29.21
N LEU A 600 -14.63 -5.18 -30.06
CA LEU A 600 -14.44 -6.47 -30.73
C LEU A 600 -13.66 -7.45 -29.85
N VAL A 601 -12.57 -6.98 -29.22
CA VAL A 601 -11.61 -7.86 -28.53
C VAL A 601 -11.83 -7.86 -27.01
N CYS A 602 -11.90 -6.68 -26.38
CA CYS A 602 -11.97 -6.56 -24.93
C CYS A 602 -13.38 -6.80 -24.37
N ALA A 603 -14.43 -6.31 -25.03
CA ALA A 603 -15.80 -6.47 -24.53
C ALA A 603 -16.24 -7.95 -24.43
N PRO A 604 -15.89 -8.86 -25.35
CA PRO A 604 -16.14 -10.31 -25.16
C PRO A 604 -15.40 -10.90 -23.96
N VAL A 605 -14.13 -10.53 -23.73
CA VAL A 605 -13.35 -10.98 -22.56
C VAL A 605 -14.03 -10.54 -21.26
N TRP A 606 -14.41 -9.27 -21.19
CA TRP A 606 -15.13 -8.69 -20.07
C TRP A 606 -16.47 -9.43 -19.83
N ARG A 607 -17.24 -9.67 -20.90
CA ARG A 607 -18.52 -10.42 -20.85
C ARG A 607 -18.34 -11.81 -20.27
N GLU A 608 -17.38 -12.59 -20.80
CA GLU A 608 -17.11 -13.96 -20.33
C GLU A 608 -16.74 -13.99 -18.84
N PHE A 609 -15.99 -13.00 -18.38
CA PHE A 609 -15.68 -12.85 -16.97
C PHE A 609 -16.94 -12.53 -16.15
N MET A 610 -17.68 -11.47 -16.53
CA MET A 610 -18.81 -11.01 -15.73
C MET A 610 -19.94 -12.02 -15.59
N LEU A 611 -20.26 -12.73 -16.68
CA LEU A 611 -21.30 -13.77 -16.66
C LEU A 611 -21.01 -14.88 -15.62
N LYS A 612 -19.75 -15.15 -15.35
CA LYS A 612 -19.31 -16.18 -14.38
C LYS A 612 -18.99 -15.61 -13.01
N ALA A 613 -18.48 -14.39 -12.96
CA ALA A 613 -18.05 -13.77 -11.71
C ALA A 613 -19.22 -13.18 -10.88
N ILE A 614 -20.26 -12.65 -11.53
CA ILE A 614 -21.42 -12.10 -10.82
C ILE A 614 -22.12 -13.16 -9.94
N PRO A 615 -22.40 -14.37 -10.40
CA PRO A 615 -22.97 -15.42 -9.55
C PRO A 615 -22.10 -15.77 -8.33
N ILE A 616 -20.76 -15.70 -8.48
CA ILE A 616 -19.83 -15.90 -7.37
C ILE A 616 -19.94 -14.73 -6.38
N TYR A 617 -19.97 -13.50 -6.89
CA TYR A 617 -20.18 -12.29 -6.09
C TYR A 617 -21.47 -12.38 -5.28
N ASP A 618 -22.60 -12.70 -5.93
CA ASP A 618 -23.91 -12.81 -5.29
C ASP A 618 -23.91 -13.92 -4.22
N ARG A 619 -23.24 -15.05 -4.47
CA ARG A 619 -23.11 -16.15 -3.49
C ARG A 619 -22.33 -15.70 -2.25
N ILE A 620 -21.22 -14.96 -2.42
CA ILE A 620 -20.39 -14.46 -1.31
C ILE A 620 -21.24 -13.53 -0.41
N HIS A 621 -21.95 -12.58 -1.02
CA HIS A 621 -22.74 -11.60 -0.28
C HIS A 621 -23.99 -12.20 0.36
N LYS A 622 -24.67 -13.12 -0.29
CA LYS A 622 -25.79 -13.87 0.32
C LYS A 622 -25.34 -14.70 1.52
N ASN A 623 -24.19 -15.36 1.43
CA ASN A 623 -23.66 -16.13 2.55
C ASN A 623 -23.32 -15.20 3.74
N ALA A 624 -22.75 -14.03 3.48
CA ALA A 624 -22.49 -13.04 4.52
C ALA A 624 -23.78 -12.56 5.21
N GLU A 625 -24.84 -12.30 4.45
CA GLU A 625 -26.17 -11.95 5.00
C GLU A 625 -26.78 -13.10 5.81
N HIS A 626 -26.69 -14.34 5.34
CA HIS A 626 -27.19 -15.51 6.07
C HIS A 626 -26.45 -15.75 7.39
N VAL A 627 -25.14 -15.58 7.39
CA VAL A 627 -24.32 -15.66 8.61
C VAL A 627 -24.72 -14.55 9.56
N ALA A 628 -24.87 -13.32 9.07
CA ALA A 628 -25.30 -12.18 9.87
C ALA A 628 -26.69 -12.39 10.50
N LYS A 629 -27.66 -12.93 9.75
CA LYS A 629 -29.01 -13.24 10.24
C LYS A 629 -29.03 -14.38 11.27
N ARG A 630 -28.15 -15.39 11.15
CA ARG A 630 -28.06 -16.49 12.13
C ARG A 630 -27.41 -16.06 13.43
N SER A 631 -26.57 -15.04 13.41
CA SER A 631 -25.87 -14.49 14.57
C SER A 631 -26.68 -13.43 15.31
N ALA A 632 -27.83 -12.99 14.76
CA ALA A 632 -28.75 -12.11 15.44
C ALA A 632 -29.39 -12.86 16.61
N PRO A 633 -29.48 -12.30 17.83
CA PRO A 633 -30.18 -12.91 18.94
C PRO A 633 -31.63 -13.14 18.52
N LYS A 634 -32.14 -14.37 18.72
CA LYS A 634 -33.58 -14.63 18.61
C LYS A 634 -34.24 -13.81 19.70
N ASN A 635 -34.98 -12.80 19.33
CA ASN A 635 -35.97 -12.21 20.23
C ASN A 635 -36.98 -13.35 20.56
N GLU A 636 -36.91 -13.88 21.77
CA GLU A 636 -38.01 -14.66 22.31
C GLU A 636 -39.17 -13.68 22.42
N ASP A 637 -40.23 -13.95 21.68
CA ASP A 637 -41.49 -13.24 21.82
C ASP A 637 -41.95 -13.34 23.28
N PRO A 638 -42.34 -12.23 23.94
CA PRO A 638 -42.90 -12.28 25.26
C PRO A 638 -44.22 -13.05 25.16
N LYS A 639 -44.38 -14.10 25.99
CA LYS A 639 -45.62 -14.85 26.17
C LYS A 639 -46.74 -13.86 26.42
N PRO A 640 -47.94 -14.09 25.84
CA PRO A 640 -49.11 -13.27 26.11
C PRO A 640 -49.50 -13.44 27.59
N GLN A 641 -49.56 -12.36 28.34
CA GLN A 641 -50.29 -12.28 29.58
C GLN A 641 -51.73 -11.89 29.26
N ASP A 642 -52.67 -12.73 29.75
CA ASP A 642 -54.10 -12.58 29.62
C ASP A 642 -54.62 -11.33 30.30
N ASP A 643 -55.60 -10.73 29.61
CA ASP A 643 -56.79 -9.99 30.03
C ASP A 643 -56.76 -8.85 31.04
N GLN A 644 -57.09 -7.66 30.61
CA GLN A 644 -58.40 -7.05 30.86
C GLN A 644 -58.61 -5.76 30.03
N PRO A 645 -59.89 -5.38 29.67
CA PRO A 645 -60.17 -4.36 28.69
C PRO A 645 -60.45 -2.99 29.34
N ALA A 646 -60.01 -1.92 28.66
CA ALA A 646 -60.52 -0.57 28.93
C ALA A 646 -60.60 0.26 27.65
N GLU A 647 -61.81 0.51 27.29
CA GLU A 647 -62.52 1.63 26.67
C GLU A 647 -61.82 2.57 25.68
N SER A 648 -62.55 2.71 24.61
CA SER A 648 -62.48 3.62 23.47
C SER A 648 -62.28 5.10 23.78
N SER A 649 -61.50 5.80 23.01
CA SER A 649 -61.82 7.13 22.47
C SER A 649 -61.14 7.40 21.15
N THR A 650 -61.99 7.50 20.13
CA THR A 650 -61.74 8.10 18.82
C THR A 650 -61.29 9.52 18.94
N GLN A 651 -60.25 9.89 18.17
CA GLN A 651 -60.16 11.17 17.44
C GLN A 651 -58.99 11.15 16.46
N GLU A 652 -59.32 11.18 15.18
CA GLU A 652 -58.43 11.76 14.15
C GLU A 652 -58.35 13.27 14.36
N PRO A 653 -57.23 13.88 14.05
CA PRO A 653 -57.26 15.03 13.15
C PRO A 653 -56.21 15.01 12.04
N SER A 654 -56.67 15.55 10.96
CA SER A 654 -56.02 15.91 9.70
C SER A 654 -54.84 16.88 9.83
N ALA A 655 -54.00 16.84 8.80
CA ALA A 655 -53.33 17.94 8.11
C ALA A 655 -51.86 18.27 8.45
N ASP A 656 -51.07 18.11 7.40
CA ASP A 656 -49.94 18.94 6.96
C ASP A 656 -48.98 19.54 8.00
N VAL A 657 -47.80 18.92 8.11
CA VAL A 657 -46.59 19.66 8.40
C VAL A 657 -45.42 19.05 7.59
N SER A 658 -44.92 19.82 6.66
CA SER A 658 -43.64 19.59 5.97
C SER A 658 -42.50 19.57 7.00
N VAL A 659 -42.00 18.38 7.32
CA VAL A 659 -40.77 18.22 8.13
C VAL A 659 -39.58 18.21 7.20
N VAL A 660 -38.74 19.21 7.29
CA VAL A 660 -37.36 19.23 6.74
C VAL A 660 -36.57 18.26 7.60
N ASP A 661 -36.28 17.10 7.05
CA ASP A 661 -35.53 16.03 7.71
C ASP A 661 -34.02 16.34 7.64
N ASN A 662 -33.47 16.84 8.75
CA ASN A 662 -32.06 17.10 8.95
C ASN A 662 -31.46 16.02 9.89
N THR A 663 -31.74 14.74 9.62
CA THR A 663 -31.14 13.65 10.37
C THR A 663 -29.69 13.44 9.90
N GLU A 664 -28.72 13.83 10.75
CA GLU A 664 -27.32 13.43 10.58
C GLU A 664 -27.23 11.89 10.62
N VAL A 665 -26.88 11.29 9.49
CA VAL A 665 -26.64 9.84 9.39
C VAL A 665 -25.18 9.56 9.70
N ILE A 666 -24.93 8.71 10.70
CA ILE A 666 -23.59 8.24 11.05
C ILE A 666 -23.36 6.83 10.54
N ALA A 667 -22.15 6.56 10.04
CA ALA A 667 -21.73 5.24 9.59
C ALA A 667 -20.95 4.56 10.71
N VAL A 668 -21.45 3.43 11.20
CA VAL A 668 -20.84 2.66 12.28
C VAL A 668 -20.43 1.29 11.76
N ARG A 669 -19.27 0.81 12.16
CA ARG A 669 -18.83 -0.54 11.85
C ARG A 669 -19.53 -1.53 12.78
N ILE A 670 -20.22 -2.48 12.21
CA ILE A 670 -20.98 -3.50 12.92
C ILE A 670 -20.33 -4.86 12.69
N CYS A 671 -20.24 -5.65 13.75
CA CYS A 671 -19.84 -7.06 13.66
C CYS A 671 -20.96 -7.89 13.02
N ASP A 672 -20.62 -8.63 11.96
CA ASP A 672 -21.60 -9.46 11.23
C ASP A 672 -22.25 -10.55 12.10
N TYR A 673 -21.58 -10.93 13.17
CA TYR A 673 -22.03 -12.00 14.08
C TYR A 673 -22.86 -11.49 15.26
N SER A 674 -22.46 -10.37 15.87
CA SER A 674 -23.13 -9.86 17.08
C SER A 674 -24.10 -8.70 16.82
N ARG A 675 -24.05 -8.09 15.62
CA ARG A 675 -24.78 -6.85 15.27
C ARG A 675 -24.51 -5.67 16.21
N LEU A 676 -23.44 -5.76 16.98
CA LEU A 676 -22.96 -4.70 17.85
C LEU A 676 -21.76 -3.98 17.17
N VAL A 677 -21.32 -2.86 17.75
CA VAL A 677 -20.16 -2.14 17.25
C VAL A 677 -18.96 -3.09 17.20
N ALA A 678 -18.35 -3.22 16.04
CA ALA A 678 -17.28 -4.19 15.83
C ALA A 678 -16.00 -3.82 16.58
N THR A 679 -15.38 -4.82 17.20
CA THR A 679 -14.05 -4.75 17.81
C THR A 679 -12.99 -5.22 16.83
N SER A 680 -11.70 -5.01 17.15
CA SER A 680 -10.56 -5.51 16.37
C SER A 680 -10.54 -7.04 16.20
N ASN A 681 -11.25 -7.77 17.05
CA ASN A 681 -11.28 -9.23 17.07
C ASN A 681 -12.44 -9.82 16.25
N CYS A 682 -13.31 -9.00 15.68
CA CYS A 682 -14.42 -9.47 14.88
C CYS A 682 -13.94 -10.00 13.52
N PRO A 683 -14.18 -11.27 13.18
CA PRO A 683 -13.66 -11.89 11.97
C PRO A 683 -14.36 -11.42 10.70
N SER A 684 -15.58 -10.89 10.82
CA SER A 684 -16.35 -10.31 9.73
C SER A 684 -17.13 -9.10 10.21
N THR A 685 -17.10 -8.01 9.42
CA THR A 685 -17.75 -6.74 9.78
C THR A 685 -18.22 -6.02 8.52
N HIS A 686 -19.30 -5.23 8.66
CA HIS A 686 -19.78 -4.32 7.62
C HIS A 686 -20.02 -2.94 8.21
N ILE A 687 -20.21 -1.94 7.33
CA ILE A 687 -20.58 -0.59 7.75
C ILE A 687 -22.06 -0.42 7.55
N GLU A 688 -22.76 -0.05 8.64
CA GLU A 688 -24.19 0.23 8.63
C GLU A 688 -24.42 1.70 8.98
N LYS A 689 -25.45 2.31 8.40
CA LYS A 689 -25.79 3.71 8.62
C LYS A 689 -26.96 3.79 9.59
N PHE A 690 -26.79 4.59 10.62
CA PHE A 690 -27.80 4.86 11.65
C PHE A 690 -28.13 6.35 11.67
N ALA A 691 -29.35 6.70 12.00
CA ALA A 691 -29.63 8.04 12.47
C ALA A 691 -28.89 8.26 13.80
N ARG A 692 -28.41 9.47 14.04
CA ARG A 692 -27.61 9.77 15.24
C ARG A 692 -28.45 9.48 16.50
N GLY A 693 -27.95 8.56 17.33
CA GLY A 693 -28.63 8.08 18.55
C GLY A 693 -29.33 6.72 18.38
N GLU A 694 -29.37 6.15 17.16
CA GLU A 694 -29.91 4.81 16.90
C GLU A 694 -28.81 3.75 16.72
N GLU A 695 -27.53 4.16 16.76
CA GLU A 695 -26.41 3.24 16.68
C GLU A 695 -26.32 2.33 17.90
N PRO A 696 -25.83 1.08 17.75
CA PRO A 696 -25.62 0.19 18.88
C PRO A 696 -24.69 0.79 19.93
N ALA A 697 -25.13 0.90 21.18
CA ALA A 697 -24.35 1.48 22.27
C ALA A 697 -23.25 0.54 22.81
N ALA A 698 -23.26 -0.75 22.44
CA ALA A 698 -22.34 -1.76 22.96
C ALA A 698 -21.36 -2.27 21.92
N ASN A 699 -20.13 -2.55 22.34
CA ASN A 699 -19.13 -3.22 21.51
C ASN A 699 -19.38 -4.74 21.45
N CYS A 700 -18.93 -5.38 20.35
CA CYS A 700 -19.01 -6.83 20.18
C CYS A 700 -18.29 -7.55 21.31
N ASN A 701 -19.00 -8.42 22.01
CA ASN A 701 -18.51 -9.28 23.09
C ASN A 701 -18.30 -10.75 22.66
N LEU A 702 -18.79 -11.15 21.48
CA LEU A 702 -18.65 -12.51 20.96
C LEU A 702 -17.21 -12.89 20.62
N HIS A 703 -16.37 -11.91 20.27
CA HIS A 703 -15.00 -12.13 19.84
C HIS A 703 -13.99 -11.54 20.83
N SER A 704 -14.38 -11.31 22.10
CA SER A 704 -13.46 -11.03 23.19
C SER A 704 -12.65 -12.30 23.49
N THR A 705 -11.33 -12.18 23.63
CA THR A 705 -10.45 -13.30 23.99
C THR A 705 -10.96 -14.02 25.22
N PRO A 706 -11.01 -15.38 25.25
CA PRO A 706 -11.35 -16.11 26.46
C PRO A 706 -10.32 -15.81 27.56
N ARG A 707 -10.74 -15.27 28.67
CA ARG A 707 -9.93 -15.32 29.90
C ARG A 707 -9.75 -16.79 30.26
N PHE A 708 -8.54 -17.31 30.18
CA PHE A 708 -8.19 -18.56 30.82
C PHE A 708 -8.41 -18.38 32.33
N GLN A 709 -9.42 -19.00 32.87
CA GLN A 709 -9.55 -19.24 34.32
C GLN A 709 -8.56 -20.31 34.68
N SER A 710 -7.44 -19.95 35.31
CA SER A 710 -6.70 -20.88 36.14
C SER A 710 -7.42 -20.98 37.48
N GLN A 711 -8.01 -22.13 37.71
CA GLN A 711 -8.37 -22.53 39.09
C GLN A 711 -7.08 -22.65 39.92
N ASN A 712 -6.96 -21.82 40.91
CA ASN A 712 -6.41 -22.22 42.20
C ASN A 712 -6.86 -21.24 43.28
N ASP A 713 -7.38 -21.84 44.31
CA ASP A 713 -8.03 -21.26 45.48
C ASP A 713 -7.06 -20.54 46.42
N ASN A 714 -7.67 -19.62 47.17
CA ASN A 714 -7.32 -19.11 48.51
C ASN A 714 -6.29 -18.02 48.70
N ALA A 715 -6.84 -16.94 49.15
CA ALA A 715 -6.51 -16.10 50.31
C ALA A 715 -6.18 -14.62 50.02
N GLY A 716 -6.94 -13.75 50.66
CA GLY A 716 -6.44 -12.45 51.16
C GLY A 716 -6.95 -11.22 50.39
N GLN A 717 -7.95 -10.62 50.96
CA GLN A 717 -8.38 -9.22 50.70
C GLN A 717 -7.19 -8.27 50.83
N GLU A 718 -6.99 -7.45 49.79
CA GLU A 718 -6.60 -6.05 49.99
C GLU A 718 -6.96 -5.22 48.76
N SER A 719 -7.75 -4.19 48.98
CA SER A 719 -8.24 -3.17 48.05
C SER A 719 -7.09 -2.38 47.43
N ARG A 720 -7.05 -2.30 46.09
CA ARG A 720 -6.31 -1.29 45.35
C ARG A 720 -7.24 -0.60 44.32
N PRO A 721 -7.06 0.70 44.11
CA PRO A 721 -8.02 1.52 43.38
C PRO A 721 -8.01 1.29 41.86
N ASP A 722 -9.18 1.42 41.26
CA ASP A 722 -9.46 1.40 39.84
C ASP A 722 -8.55 2.33 39.05
N VAL A 723 -7.69 1.78 38.18
CA VAL A 723 -7.12 2.51 37.07
C VAL A 723 -8.12 2.41 35.92
N GLN A 724 -8.94 3.45 35.76
CA GLN A 724 -9.75 3.65 34.57
C GLN A 724 -8.86 3.70 33.36
N SER A 725 -9.01 2.75 32.42
CA SER A 725 -8.40 2.82 31.10
C SER A 725 -9.03 3.98 30.32
N GLU A 726 -8.34 5.10 30.25
CA GLU A 726 -8.76 6.24 29.45
C GLU A 726 -8.83 5.87 27.97
N THR A 727 -10.02 5.91 27.40
CA THR A 727 -10.22 5.68 25.97
C THR A 727 -9.68 6.86 25.18
N LEU A 728 -8.57 6.64 24.45
CA LEU A 728 -7.94 7.66 23.59
C LEU A 728 -8.63 7.70 22.21
N VAL A 729 -9.09 8.87 21.81
CA VAL A 729 -9.64 9.14 20.48
C VAL A 729 -8.69 10.00 19.64
N THR A 730 -8.69 9.79 18.31
CA THR A 730 -7.89 10.60 17.40
C THR A 730 -8.74 11.74 16.88
N VAL A 731 -8.37 12.98 17.20
CA VAL A 731 -9.05 14.20 16.75
C VAL A 731 -8.16 15.02 15.84
N THR A 732 -8.76 15.74 14.90
CA THR A 732 -8.07 16.70 14.05
C THR A 732 -8.24 18.09 14.65
N ILE A 733 -7.15 18.65 15.15
CA ILE A 733 -7.14 19.97 15.79
C ILE A 733 -6.33 20.96 14.97
N CYS A 734 -6.62 22.23 15.16
CA CYS A 734 -5.82 23.33 14.62
C CYS A 734 -4.46 23.34 15.31
N LYS A 735 -3.38 23.44 14.54
CA LYS A 735 -2.00 23.43 15.06
C LYS A 735 -1.71 24.62 15.98
N GLU A 736 -2.39 25.75 15.76
CA GLU A 736 -2.13 26.99 16.47
C GLU A 736 -3.05 27.24 17.68
N SER A 737 -4.36 26.88 17.55
CA SER A 737 -5.31 27.09 18.64
C SER A 737 -5.52 25.85 19.53
N GLY A 738 -5.17 24.65 19.05
CA GLY A 738 -5.47 23.42 19.76
C GLY A 738 -6.96 23.00 19.76
N LEU A 739 -7.86 23.81 19.19
CA LEU A 739 -9.28 23.52 19.06
C LEU A 739 -9.56 22.65 17.82
N LEU A 740 -10.79 22.16 17.64
CA LEU A 740 -11.15 21.42 16.44
C LEU A 740 -10.83 22.21 15.17
N ALA A 741 -10.20 21.59 14.18
CA ALA A 741 -9.75 22.28 12.99
C ALA A 741 -10.91 22.60 12.04
N GLY A 742 -11.12 23.91 11.76
CA GLY A 742 -11.98 24.40 10.70
C GLY A 742 -11.40 24.14 9.29
N ARG A 743 -12.14 24.54 8.24
CA ARG A 743 -11.73 24.28 6.84
C ARG A 743 -10.40 24.91 6.46
N SER A 744 -10.10 26.09 6.95
CA SER A 744 -8.90 26.89 6.61
C SER A 744 -7.74 26.72 7.62
N CYS A 745 -7.85 25.86 8.63
CA CYS A 745 -6.84 25.68 9.65
C CYS A 745 -5.65 24.84 9.20
N PRO A 746 -4.41 25.18 9.62
CA PRO A 746 -3.30 24.23 9.62
C PRO A 746 -3.61 23.09 10.60
N ARG A 747 -3.67 21.85 10.09
CA ARG A 747 -4.24 20.71 10.80
C ARG A 747 -3.17 19.77 11.35
N ILE A 748 -3.42 19.26 12.57
CA ILE A 748 -2.65 18.18 13.17
C ILE A 748 -3.61 17.14 13.76
N ARG A 749 -3.31 15.85 13.58
CA ARG A 749 -4.03 14.75 14.24
C ARG A 749 -3.38 14.46 15.60
N LYS A 750 -4.17 14.47 16.66
CA LYS A 750 -3.71 14.21 18.02
C LYS A 750 -4.60 13.16 18.68
N ARG A 751 -4.00 12.20 19.39
CA ARG A 751 -4.73 11.30 20.27
C ARG A 751 -4.89 11.95 21.61
N VAL A 752 -6.13 12.06 22.07
CA VAL A 752 -6.48 12.63 23.36
C VAL A 752 -7.50 11.74 24.06
N PRO A 753 -7.55 11.73 25.39
CA PRO A 753 -8.64 11.08 26.13
C PRO A 753 -9.98 11.64 25.68
N ILE A 754 -11.02 10.81 25.71
CA ILE A 754 -12.35 11.19 25.22
C ILE A 754 -12.91 12.41 25.95
N GLY A 755 -12.54 12.57 27.22
CA GLY A 755 -12.91 13.75 28.05
C GLY A 755 -12.16 15.03 27.68
N ASP A 756 -11.03 14.95 26.98
CA ASP A 756 -10.18 16.07 26.61
C ASP A 756 -10.37 16.53 25.16
N VAL A 757 -11.35 15.96 24.46
CA VAL A 757 -11.67 16.35 23.07
C VAL A 757 -12.21 17.78 23.07
N PRO A 758 -11.58 18.71 22.32
CA PRO A 758 -12.09 20.07 22.23
C PRO A 758 -13.52 20.08 21.66
N THR A 759 -14.42 20.78 22.32
CA THR A 759 -15.82 20.93 21.88
C THR A 759 -16.05 22.13 20.97
N ARG A 760 -15.05 23.01 20.83
CA ARG A 760 -15.12 24.23 20.01
C ARG A 760 -14.27 24.13 18.76
N VAL A 761 -14.77 24.66 17.65
CA VAL A 761 -14.04 24.79 16.40
C VAL A 761 -13.15 26.05 16.46
N CYS A 762 -11.97 25.96 15.82
CA CYS A 762 -11.04 27.08 15.76
C CYS A 762 -11.66 28.27 15.01
N ASP A 763 -11.62 29.40 15.62
CA ASP A 763 -12.08 30.71 15.11
C ASP A 763 -10.93 31.64 14.65
N LEU A 764 -9.66 31.24 14.89
CA LEU A 764 -8.48 32.05 14.52
C LEU A 764 -8.28 32.14 12.99
N HIS A 765 -8.78 31.21 12.20
CA HIS A 765 -8.53 31.14 10.77
C HIS A 765 -9.78 31.38 9.92
N GLY A 766 -10.70 32.17 10.39
CA GLY A 766 -11.89 32.73 9.71
C GLY A 766 -12.58 31.78 8.67
N ASN A 767 -13.87 31.68 8.73
CA ASN A 767 -14.64 31.13 7.61
C ASN A 767 -14.57 32.14 6.43
N HIS A 768 -13.70 31.89 5.47
CA HIS A 768 -13.78 32.42 4.10
C HIS A 768 -13.93 31.31 3.09
#